data_65a43c6a17c11fd7ef7c1666f2b303cf
#
_entry.id   65a43c6a17c11fd7ef7c1666f2b303cf
#
_cell.length_a   1.000
_cell.length_b   1.000
_cell.length_c   1.000
_cell.angle_alpha   90.00
_cell.angle_beta   90.00
_cell.angle_gamma   90.00
#
_symmetry.space_group_name_H-M   'P 1'
#
loop_
_entity.id
_entity.type
_entity.pdbx_description
1 polymer ?
#
loop_
_entity_poly.entity_id
_entity_poly.type
_entity_poly.pdbx_seq_one_letter_code
_entity_poly.pdbx_strand_id
1 'polypeptide(L)'
;MSELFNKAYEYETRGDYENAIRFYLEAAEKGIPEAQYNLANLYYQGVGVQQSYTEALKWYHEAAELGLSEAQFNLALVYEKGEGTEQNHIEAIKWYTKAAEQGDMYAQHNLALIYENGKGVEKDIEKAFELYLMAAERGLANAQYNLALMYDFGYGVEQNYLEAVKWYTAAAEQGDREAQFNLALIYENGKGVEKDIKKAFDLFHMSAELGLSYAQFNLAHMYDHGDGVEQNYNEAMKWYTLSANQGNQKAQFNLALMYKKGEGVEENYSEAVKWYIKAAEQNHSDAQLSLGFIYYEGKPSIAQNYSEAKKWFQASANLGEDPFALFMLGYMYEQGTGVEQNYEEAIKYNTLAYQNDYPFGMTCIASLYEKGEGVAKDMSRAFSLYCKAAEKGDAFAQSQLGNLYEKGEGVKKAPELAVKWWKKAVDTDTNMASTAEYKLGYAYYDGLGAERDLKKSKYYFELAIENGYQCSYALEMVKRELGEEFKDNLMHEYAESIVKKHISNDKLYVRISRDLEKDFGAAWHTMDKESKNFLISGLSTYIIYYSMGAQIFGNLDFSQSIMEMCKALERELGKYLYSGYVEYLKKEKIDPKTFNPKRTFVKKVSASEYDYYSSGDVKKFTLGNLEDTLGIERFMQPMIVDDVGIAKSNKYELKIDETMSSYLDCLFKSDAFSSENRKREIQHYIISLCQEVQSIADSFRNPSAHTNIMKYHRAEVCGNYIIKVKKLLRNFIDKIEEIHQ
;
A
#
# COMPACT_ATOMS: atom_id res chain seq x y z
N MET A 1 54.66 -33.69 -51.67
CA MET A 1 53.36 -33.74 -50.98
C MET A 1 52.85 -32.34 -50.55
N SER A 2 53.72 -31.51 -49.97
CA SER A 2 53.38 -30.10 -49.61
C SER A 2 52.97 -29.19 -50.78
N GLU A 3 53.43 -29.50 -52.01
CA GLU A 3 53.14 -28.70 -53.20
C GLU A 3 51.68 -28.73 -53.63
N LEU A 4 51.03 -29.89 -53.57
CA LEU A 4 49.58 -30.02 -53.84
C LEU A 4 48.73 -29.30 -52.83
N PHE A 5 49.06 -29.46 -51.55
CA PHE A 5 48.34 -28.75 -50.45
C PHE A 5 48.53 -27.23 -50.60
N ASN A 6 49.73 -26.76 -50.77
CA ASN A 6 50.02 -25.33 -50.96
C ASN A 6 49.23 -24.73 -52.12
N LYS A 7 49.16 -25.48 -53.24
CA LYS A 7 48.41 -25.07 -54.43
C LYS A 7 46.89 -25.03 -54.16
N ALA A 8 46.36 -26.02 -53.44
CA ALA A 8 44.97 -26.03 -53.01
C ALA A 8 44.65 -24.82 -52.14
N TYR A 9 45.49 -24.57 -51.13
CA TYR A 9 45.34 -23.43 -50.21
C TYR A 9 45.46 -22.08 -50.95
N GLU A 10 46.32 -21.96 -51.95
CA GLU A 10 46.42 -20.76 -52.79
C GLU A 10 45.14 -20.51 -53.60
N TYR A 11 44.48 -21.55 -54.13
CA TYR A 11 43.18 -21.43 -54.80
C TYR A 11 42.08 -21.07 -53.83
N GLU A 12 42.03 -21.66 -52.65
CA GLU A 12 41.05 -21.36 -51.58
C GLU A 12 41.16 -19.90 -51.17
N THR A 13 42.36 -19.38 -50.91
CA THR A 13 42.53 -17.97 -50.49
C THR A 13 42.12 -16.96 -51.57
N ARG A 14 42.13 -17.38 -52.87
CA ARG A 14 41.66 -16.58 -53.99
C ARG A 14 40.13 -16.73 -54.25
N GLY A 15 39.44 -17.60 -53.46
CA GLY A 15 38.03 -17.90 -53.63
C GLY A 15 37.73 -18.85 -54.79
N ASP A 16 38.73 -19.47 -55.40
CA ASP A 16 38.52 -20.48 -56.42
C ASP A 16 38.40 -21.87 -55.79
N TYR A 17 37.23 -22.08 -55.19
CA TYR A 17 36.93 -23.28 -54.41
C TYR A 17 36.86 -24.55 -55.28
N GLU A 18 36.52 -24.44 -56.58
CA GLU A 18 36.50 -25.59 -57.51
C GLU A 18 37.88 -26.18 -57.68
N ASN A 19 38.85 -25.33 -57.96
CA ASN A 19 40.23 -25.77 -58.07
C ASN A 19 40.81 -26.15 -56.71
N ALA A 20 40.46 -25.42 -55.63
CA ALA A 20 40.93 -25.79 -54.32
C ALA A 20 40.48 -27.20 -53.91
N ILE A 21 39.21 -27.55 -54.11
CA ILE A 21 38.64 -28.87 -53.79
C ILE A 21 39.38 -29.96 -54.64
N ARG A 22 39.59 -29.73 -55.93
CA ARG A 22 40.29 -30.69 -56.78
C ARG A 22 41.68 -30.98 -56.27
N PHE A 23 42.44 -29.97 -55.89
CA PHE A 23 43.82 -30.16 -55.41
C PHE A 23 43.83 -30.67 -53.94
N TYR A 24 42.87 -30.27 -53.10
CA TYR A 24 42.70 -30.87 -51.76
C TYR A 24 42.36 -32.35 -51.85
N LEU A 25 41.48 -32.75 -52.77
CA LEU A 25 41.09 -34.16 -52.95
C LEU A 25 42.33 -34.99 -53.38
N GLU A 26 43.12 -34.52 -54.36
CA GLU A 26 44.32 -35.21 -54.78
C GLU A 26 45.34 -35.31 -53.63
N ALA A 27 45.48 -34.28 -52.82
CA ALA A 27 46.37 -34.29 -51.67
C ALA A 27 45.84 -35.19 -50.53
N ALA A 28 44.58 -35.20 -50.33
CA ALA A 28 43.86 -35.99 -49.29
C ALA A 28 43.96 -37.50 -49.61
N GLU A 29 43.78 -37.87 -50.88
CA GLU A 29 43.95 -39.26 -51.35
C GLU A 29 45.43 -39.76 -51.21
N LYS A 30 46.40 -38.86 -51.16
CA LYS A 30 47.80 -39.15 -50.85
C LYS A 30 48.09 -39.19 -49.33
N GLY A 31 47.07 -39.06 -48.51
CA GLY A 31 47.21 -39.16 -47.08
C GLY A 31 47.81 -37.93 -46.41
N ILE A 32 47.55 -36.69 -46.91
CA ILE A 32 47.99 -35.44 -46.29
C ILE A 32 46.90 -35.02 -45.31
N PRO A 33 47.13 -35.05 -43.98
CA PRO A 33 46.09 -34.82 -42.99
C PRO A 33 45.45 -33.41 -43.07
N GLU A 34 46.29 -32.40 -43.35
CA GLU A 34 45.80 -31.00 -43.45
C GLU A 34 44.90 -30.82 -44.67
N ALA A 35 45.20 -31.57 -45.80
CA ALA A 35 44.37 -31.55 -46.99
C ALA A 35 43.03 -32.23 -46.73
N GLN A 36 43.06 -33.38 -46.07
CA GLN A 36 41.83 -34.10 -45.63
C GLN A 36 40.99 -33.22 -44.75
N TYR A 37 41.57 -32.56 -43.77
CA TYR A 37 40.88 -31.64 -42.85
C TYR A 37 40.25 -30.45 -43.58
N ASN A 38 41.00 -29.76 -44.46
CA ASN A 38 40.46 -28.62 -45.20
C ASN A 38 39.35 -29.07 -46.17
N LEU A 39 39.53 -30.20 -46.82
CA LEU A 39 38.47 -30.80 -47.68
C LEU A 39 37.20 -31.12 -46.86
N ALA A 40 37.38 -31.68 -45.68
CA ALA A 40 36.28 -31.95 -44.77
C ALA A 40 35.54 -30.65 -44.36
N ASN A 41 36.29 -29.58 -44.07
CA ASN A 41 35.70 -28.27 -43.76
C ASN A 41 34.86 -27.73 -44.94
N LEU A 42 35.36 -27.84 -46.19
CA LEU A 42 34.64 -27.40 -47.39
C LEU A 42 33.32 -28.19 -47.57
N TYR A 43 33.33 -29.51 -47.37
CA TYR A 43 32.14 -30.34 -47.40
C TYR A 43 31.17 -30.02 -46.22
N TYR A 44 31.71 -29.77 -45.02
CA TYR A 44 30.94 -29.44 -43.86
C TYR A 44 30.19 -28.11 -44.01
N GLN A 45 30.84 -27.11 -44.57
CA GLN A 45 30.30 -25.77 -44.81
C GLN A 45 29.49 -25.65 -46.11
N GLY A 46 29.69 -26.55 -47.07
CA GLY A 46 29.12 -26.45 -48.41
C GLY A 46 29.74 -25.32 -49.27
N VAL A 47 31.02 -25.02 -49.05
CA VAL A 47 31.73 -23.95 -49.77
C VAL A 47 32.41 -24.51 -51.01
N GLY A 48 31.98 -24.05 -52.18
CA GLY A 48 32.48 -24.56 -53.48
C GLY A 48 32.00 -25.96 -53.84
N VAL A 49 31.25 -26.62 -52.98
CA VAL A 49 30.68 -27.98 -53.14
C VAL A 49 29.35 -28.07 -52.43
N GLN A 50 28.50 -29.01 -52.85
CA GLN A 50 27.27 -29.28 -52.10
C GLN A 50 27.62 -29.76 -50.71
N GLN A 51 26.98 -29.13 -49.69
CA GLN A 51 27.19 -29.51 -48.30
C GLN A 51 26.89 -31.01 -48.10
N SER A 52 27.83 -31.68 -47.46
CA SER A 52 27.71 -33.10 -47.14
C SER A 52 28.42 -33.44 -45.83
N TYR A 53 27.67 -33.58 -44.77
CA TYR A 53 28.22 -33.99 -43.49
C TYR A 53 28.79 -35.40 -43.50
N THR A 54 28.31 -36.27 -44.39
CA THR A 54 28.82 -37.65 -44.56
C THR A 54 30.20 -37.64 -45.18
N GLU A 55 30.44 -36.81 -46.22
CA GLU A 55 31.78 -36.66 -46.79
C GLU A 55 32.71 -35.93 -45.81
N ALA A 56 32.20 -34.92 -45.10
CA ALA A 56 32.98 -34.24 -44.06
C ALA A 56 33.41 -35.21 -42.96
N LEU A 57 32.50 -36.05 -42.45
CA LEU A 57 32.77 -37.07 -41.45
C LEU A 57 33.88 -38.02 -41.93
N LYS A 58 33.80 -38.51 -43.17
CA LYS A 58 34.79 -39.41 -43.72
C LYS A 58 36.18 -38.77 -43.73
N TRP A 59 36.31 -37.55 -44.26
CA TRP A 59 37.59 -36.89 -44.38
C TRP A 59 38.13 -36.40 -43.02
N TYR A 60 37.28 -35.96 -42.09
CA TYR A 60 37.71 -35.72 -40.72
C TYR A 60 38.23 -36.97 -40.07
N HIS A 61 37.57 -38.14 -40.28
CA HIS A 61 38.00 -39.42 -39.70
C HIS A 61 39.40 -39.82 -40.23
N GLU A 62 39.64 -39.72 -41.52
CA GLU A 62 40.94 -40.03 -42.12
C GLU A 62 42.05 -39.13 -41.55
N ALA A 63 41.82 -37.81 -41.46
CA ALA A 63 42.77 -36.86 -40.91
C ALA A 63 43.01 -37.09 -39.40
N ALA A 64 41.97 -37.41 -38.66
CA ALA A 64 41.99 -37.68 -37.23
C ALA A 64 42.79 -38.95 -36.89
N GLU A 65 42.65 -40.04 -37.69
CA GLU A 65 43.42 -41.25 -37.53
C GLU A 65 44.92 -41.03 -37.83
N LEU A 66 45.26 -40.05 -38.71
CA LEU A 66 46.64 -39.63 -38.94
C LEU A 66 47.20 -38.71 -37.85
N GLY A 67 46.34 -38.41 -36.82
CA GLY A 67 46.77 -37.71 -35.63
C GLY A 67 46.59 -36.20 -35.63
N LEU A 68 45.92 -35.62 -36.64
CA LEU A 68 45.71 -34.18 -36.71
C LEU A 68 44.70 -33.76 -35.62
N SER A 69 45.14 -32.93 -34.67
CA SER A 69 44.38 -32.55 -33.50
C SER A 69 43.07 -31.81 -33.85
N GLU A 70 43.15 -30.88 -34.81
CA GLU A 70 42.00 -30.10 -35.29
C GLU A 70 40.94 -31.03 -35.93
N ALA A 71 41.40 -32.06 -36.66
CA ALA A 71 40.49 -33.06 -37.25
C ALA A 71 39.84 -33.95 -36.17
N GLN A 72 40.61 -34.34 -35.13
CA GLN A 72 40.10 -35.09 -34.01
C GLN A 72 39.04 -34.29 -33.26
N PHE A 73 39.26 -32.99 -33.01
CA PHE A 73 38.28 -32.09 -32.39
C PHE A 73 37.02 -31.99 -33.24
N ASN A 74 37.12 -31.68 -34.54
CA ASN A 74 35.96 -31.56 -35.40
C ASN A 74 35.19 -32.87 -35.60
N LEU A 75 35.90 -34.01 -35.67
CA LEU A 75 35.30 -35.32 -35.72
C LEU A 75 34.49 -35.62 -34.44
N ALA A 76 35.05 -35.28 -33.30
CA ALA A 76 34.34 -35.39 -32.01
C ALA A 76 33.05 -34.53 -31.99
N LEU A 77 33.12 -33.29 -32.48
CA LEU A 77 32.00 -32.38 -32.57
C LEU A 77 30.89 -32.91 -33.51
N VAL A 78 31.30 -33.51 -34.66
CA VAL A 78 30.35 -34.16 -35.60
C VAL A 78 29.63 -35.34 -34.94
N TYR A 79 30.34 -36.19 -34.19
CA TYR A 79 29.72 -37.27 -33.41
C TYR A 79 28.83 -36.76 -32.28
N GLU A 80 29.24 -35.69 -31.59
CA GLU A 80 28.47 -35.10 -30.50
C GLU A 80 27.13 -34.51 -31.01
N LYS A 81 27.15 -33.90 -32.20
CA LYS A 81 25.92 -33.30 -32.79
C LYS A 81 25.10 -34.31 -33.59
N GLY A 82 25.67 -35.41 -34.07
CA GLY A 82 25.03 -36.36 -34.96
C GLY A 82 24.88 -35.85 -36.39
N GLU A 83 25.84 -35.02 -36.86
CA GLU A 83 25.86 -34.43 -38.21
C GLU A 83 26.47 -35.41 -39.21
N GLY A 84 25.68 -35.93 -40.13
CA GLY A 84 26.15 -36.97 -41.12
C GLY A 84 26.26 -38.38 -40.54
N THR A 85 25.92 -38.55 -39.27
CA THR A 85 25.91 -39.85 -38.55
C THR A 85 24.89 -39.77 -37.43
N GLU A 86 24.58 -40.87 -36.75
CA GLU A 86 23.85 -40.85 -35.49
C GLU A 86 24.70 -40.21 -34.39
N GLN A 87 24.04 -39.43 -33.50
CA GLN A 87 24.73 -38.85 -32.34
C GLN A 87 25.38 -39.95 -31.50
N ASN A 88 26.66 -39.79 -31.21
CA ASN A 88 27.43 -40.79 -30.45
C ASN A 88 28.43 -40.13 -29.48
N HIS A 89 28.00 -39.93 -28.27
CA HIS A 89 28.83 -39.33 -27.24
C HIS A 89 30.05 -40.17 -26.87
N ILE A 90 30.02 -41.50 -27.05
CA ILE A 90 31.18 -42.38 -26.77
C ILE A 90 32.29 -42.12 -27.78
N GLU A 91 31.98 -42.07 -29.06
CA GLU A 91 32.97 -41.73 -30.12
C GLU A 91 33.43 -40.27 -29.97
N ALA A 92 32.51 -39.34 -29.60
CA ALA A 92 32.91 -37.96 -29.35
C ALA A 92 33.92 -37.87 -28.19
N ILE A 93 33.72 -38.55 -27.09
CA ILE A 93 34.66 -38.60 -25.95
C ILE A 93 36.02 -39.15 -26.41
N LYS A 94 36.03 -40.26 -27.13
CA LYS A 94 37.27 -40.87 -27.63
C LYS A 94 38.11 -39.88 -28.46
N TRP A 95 37.46 -39.16 -29.37
CA TRP A 95 38.17 -38.23 -30.26
C TRP A 95 38.53 -36.91 -29.54
N TYR A 96 37.65 -36.37 -28.68
CA TYR A 96 38.01 -35.24 -27.80
C TYR A 96 39.18 -35.59 -26.88
N THR A 97 39.24 -36.82 -26.33
CA THR A 97 40.37 -37.25 -25.49
C THR A 97 41.66 -37.21 -26.26
N LYS A 98 41.70 -37.76 -27.49
CA LYS A 98 42.93 -37.73 -28.35
C LYS A 98 43.37 -36.30 -28.64
N ALA A 99 42.45 -35.39 -28.99
CA ALA A 99 42.76 -34.00 -29.25
C ALA A 99 43.21 -33.26 -27.97
N ALA A 100 42.55 -33.52 -26.86
CA ALA A 100 42.88 -32.93 -25.55
C ALA A 100 44.28 -33.35 -25.05
N GLU A 101 44.66 -34.60 -25.26
CA GLU A 101 46.00 -35.13 -24.97
C GLU A 101 47.09 -34.44 -25.80
N GLN A 102 46.77 -33.99 -27.01
CA GLN A 102 47.65 -33.16 -27.83
C GLN A 102 47.64 -31.69 -27.42
N GLY A 103 46.80 -31.30 -26.46
CA GLY A 103 46.74 -29.97 -25.92
C GLY A 103 45.76 -29.04 -26.63
N ASP A 104 44.81 -29.57 -27.39
CA ASP A 104 43.73 -28.78 -27.94
C ASP A 104 42.82 -28.26 -26.79
N MET A 105 42.83 -26.95 -26.58
CA MET A 105 42.14 -26.34 -25.47
C MET A 105 40.61 -26.38 -25.65
N TYR A 106 40.09 -26.41 -26.87
CA TYR A 106 38.66 -26.55 -27.16
C TYR A 106 38.20 -27.97 -26.89
N ALA A 107 39.01 -28.97 -27.24
CA ALA A 107 38.74 -30.37 -26.92
C ALA A 107 38.76 -30.61 -25.40
N GLN A 108 39.72 -30.03 -24.67
CA GLN A 108 39.79 -30.08 -23.24
C GLN A 108 38.52 -29.49 -22.61
N HIS A 109 38.09 -28.33 -23.05
CA HIS A 109 36.90 -27.68 -22.56
C HIS A 109 35.61 -28.47 -22.87
N ASN A 110 35.42 -28.97 -24.09
CA ASN A 110 34.25 -29.73 -24.47
C ASN A 110 34.20 -31.08 -23.73
N LEU A 111 35.34 -31.73 -23.57
CA LEU A 111 35.46 -32.96 -22.81
C LEU A 111 35.12 -32.71 -21.31
N ALA A 112 35.54 -31.58 -20.75
CA ALA A 112 35.17 -31.17 -19.40
C ALA A 112 33.65 -31.02 -19.25
N LEU A 113 32.99 -30.33 -20.20
CA LEU A 113 31.53 -30.21 -20.23
C LEU A 113 30.81 -31.57 -20.28
N ILE A 114 31.37 -32.54 -21.04
CA ILE A 114 30.82 -33.90 -21.13
C ILE A 114 30.90 -34.59 -19.78
N TYR A 115 32.02 -34.54 -19.07
CA TYR A 115 32.19 -35.15 -17.74
C TYR A 115 31.38 -34.42 -16.68
N GLU A 116 31.30 -33.11 -16.75
CA GLU A 116 30.48 -32.32 -15.82
C GLU A 116 28.99 -32.69 -15.90
N ASN A 117 28.49 -32.91 -17.12
CA ASN A 117 27.07 -33.21 -17.34
C ASN A 117 26.74 -34.71 -17.36
N GLY A 118 27.74 -35.59 -17.45
CA GLY A 118 27.55 -37.05 -17.57
C GLY A 118 26.95 -37.46 -18.91
N LYS A 119 27.29 -36.77 -19.99
CA LYS A 119 26.75 -37.07 -21.35
C LYS A 119 27.51 -38.26 -21.99
N GLY A 120 26.87 -39.42 -22.03
CA GLY A 120 27.49 -40.64 -22.59
C GLY A 120 28.57 -41.25 -21.71
N VAL A 121 28.81 -40.73 -20.52
CA VAL A 121 29.77 -41.17 -19.53
C VAL A 121 29.22 -40.89 -18.13
N GLU A 122 29.69 -41.57 -17.11
CA GLU A 122 29.37 -41.22 -15.72
C GLU A 122 29.90 -39.82 -15.40
N LYS A 123 29.09 -39.04 -14.67
CA LYS A 123 29.45 -37.68 -14.25
C LYS A 123 30.72 -37.75 -13.36
N ASP A 124 31.74 -36.99 -13.76
CA ASP A 124 33.01 -36.90 -13.07
C ASP A 124 33.49 -35.46 -13.00
N ILE A 125 33.16 -34.81 -11.88
CA ILE A 125 33.42 -33.38 -11.67
C ILE A 125 34.91 -33.10 -11.43
N GLU A 126 35.64 -34.02 -10.81
CA GLU A 126 37.07 -33.89 -10.57
C GLU A 126 37.82 -33.89 -11.92
N LYS A 127 37.46 -34.81 -12.80
CA LYS A 127 38.01 -34.86 -14.14
C LYS A 127 37.63 -33.65 -15.02
N ALA A 128 36.40 -33.15 -14.86
CA ALA A 128 35.98 -31.90 -15.51
C ALA A 128 36.82 -30.72 -15.02
N PHE A 129 37.09 -30.63 -13.72
CA PHE A 129 37.99 -29.62 -13.15
C PHE A 129 39.41 -29.68 -13.75
N GLU A 130 40.03 -30.87 -13.81
CA GLU A 130 41.37 -31.02 -14.41
C GLU A 130 41.40 -30.56 -15.85
N LEU A 131 40.40 -30.90 -16.65
CA LEU A 131 40.29 -30.53 -18.05
C LEU A 131 40.05 -29.03 -18.24
N TYR A 132 39.18 -28.43 -17.40
CA TYR A 132 39.02 -26.97 -17.42
C TYR A 132 40.31 -26.25 -17.02
N LEU A 133 41.04 -26.75 -16.02
CA LEU A 133 42.31 -26.18 -15.62
C LEU A 133 43.31 -26.20 -16.79
N MET A 134 43.44 -27.34 -17.49
CA MET A 134 44.33 -27.46 -18.63
C MET A 134 43.95 -26.47 -19.76
N ALA A 135 42.68 -26.33 -20.07
CA ALA A 135 42.20 -25.40 -21.10
C ALA A 135 42.34 -23.92 -20.65
N ALA A 136 42.09 -23.62 -19.39
CA ALA A 136 42.20 -22.27 -18.80
C ALA A 136 43.67 -21.80 -18.77
N GLU A 137 44.61 -22.66 -18.41
CA GLU A 137 46.06 -22.37 -18.46
C GLU A 137 46.56 -22.06 -19.86
N ARG A 138 45.89 -22.59 -20.90
CA ARG A 138 46.15 -22.27 -22.32
C ARG A 138 45.48 -21.01 -22.79
N GLY A 139 44.70 -20.36 -21.93
CA GLY A 139 44.10 -19.05 -22.20
C GLY A 139 42.67 -19.08 -22.74
N LEU A 140 41.98 -20.22 -22.76
CA LEU A 140 40.60 -20.27 -23.24
C LEU A 140 39.65 -19.60 -22.23
N ALA A 141 39.04 -18.46 -22.62
CA ALA A 141 38.19 -17.64 -21.75
C ALA A 141 37.01 -18.43 -21.13
N ASN A 142 36.32 -19.23 -21.95
CA ASN A 142 35.20 -20.06 -21.45
C ASN A 142 35.67 -21.09 -20.41
N ALA A 143 36.88 -21.66 -20.56
CA ALA A 143 37.40 -22.58 -19.56
C ALA A 143 37.86 -21.86 -18.29
N GLN A 144 38.42 -20.65 -18.41
CA GLN A 144 38.76 -19.79 -17.28
C GLN A 144 37.50 -19.42 -16.47
N TYR A 145 36.43 -19.06 -17.17
CA TYR A 145 35.14 -18.77 -16.55
C TYR A 145 34.58 -20.00 -15.80
N ASN A 146 34.53 -21.18 -16.44
CA ASN A 146 34.04 -22.39 -15.83
C ASN A 146 34.90 -22.83 -14.64
N LEU A 147 36.20 -22.73 -14.76
CA LEU A 147 37.13 -23.02 -13.65
C LEU A 147 36.94 -22.05 -12.50
N ALA A 148 36.71 -20.77 -12.78
CA ALA A 148 36.39 -19.77 -11.75
C ALA A 148 35.09 -20.10 -11.03
N LEU A 149 34.04 -20.56 -11.74
CA LEU A 149 32.80 -21.03 -11.14
C LEU A 149 33.05 -22.24 -10.22
N MET A 150 33.89 -23.20 -10.64
CA MET A 150 34.19 -24.36 -9.79
C MET A 150 34.88 -23.95 -8.48
N TYR A 151 35.81 -23.02 -8.50
CA TYR A 151 36.41 -22.45 -7.30
C TYR A 151 35.46 -21.61 -6.47
N ASP A 152 34.57 -20.82 -7.12
CA ASP A 152 33.59 -19.95 -6.43
C ASP A 152 32.57 -20.76 -5.64
N PHE A 153 32.12 -21.90 -6.20
CA PHE A 153 31.08 -22.74 -5.57
C PHE A 153 31.62 -24.00 -4.90
N GLY A 154 32.89 -24.32 -5.06
CA GLY A 154 33.49 -25.55 -4.53
C GLY A 154 33.02 -26.80 -5.24
N TYR A 155 32.85 -26.75 -6.60
CA TYR A 155 32.46 -27.90 -7.40
C TYR A 155 33.70 -28.69 -7.86
N GLY A 156 33.86 -29.93 -7.39
CA GLY A 156 35.01 -30.79 -7.73
C GLY A 156 36.36 -30.33 -7.15
N VAL A 157 36.32 -29.24 -6.38
CA VAL A 157 37.49 -28.63 -5.75
C VAL A 157 37.06 -27.92 -4.47
N GLU A 158 37.96 -27.71 -3.52
CA GLU A 158 37.67 -26.89 -2.34
C GLU A 158 37.38 -25.43 -2.76
N GLN A 159 36.34 -24.84 -2.19
CA GLN A 159 35.98 -23.45 -2.49
C GLN A 159 37.12 -22.51 -2.20
N ASN A 160 37.48 -21.67 -3.18
CA ASN A 160 38.58 -20.72 -3.08
C ASN A 160 38.31 -19.45 -3.86
N TYR A 161 37.82 -18.43 -3.18
CA TYR A 161 37.50 -17.14 -3.82
C TYR A 161 38.71 -16.43 -4.44
N LEU A 162 39.95 -16.64 -3.93
CA LEU A 162 41.13 -16.03 -4.50
C LEU A 162 41.47 -16.65 -5.89
N GLU A 163 41.38 -17.95 -6.00
CA GLU A 163 41.54 -18.62 -7.31
C GLU A 163 40.37 -18.27 -8.24
N ALA A 164 39.12 -18.18 -7.72
CA ALA A 164 37.97 -17.74 -8.49
C ALA A 164 38.21 -16.33 -9.08
N VAL A 165 38.62 -15.37 -8.24
CA VAL A 165 38.99 -14.01 -8.71
C VAL A 165 40.06 -14.00 -9.77
N LYS A 166 41.10 -14.78 -9.60
CA LYS A 166 42.20 -14.90 -10.60
C LYS A 166 41.66 -15.34 -11.97
N TRP A 167 40.84 -16.41 -11.98
CA TRP A 167 40.35 -16.97 -13.23
C TRP A 167 39.20 -16.15 -13.83
N TYR A 168 38.29 -15.58 -13.01
CA TYR A 168 37.35 -14.60 -13.53
C TYR A 168 38.01 -13.37 -14.11
N THR A 169 39.09 -12.88 -13.48
CA THR A 169 39.85 -11.74 -14.03
C THR A 169 40.44 -12.09 -15.40
N ALA A 170 41.06 -13.27 -15.54
CA ALA A 170 41.62 -13.72 -16.80
C ALA A 170 40.56 -13.84 -17.92
N ALA A 171 39.35 -14.34 -17.62
CA ALA A 171 38.27 -14.42 -18.58
C ALA A 171 37.67 -13.02 -18.89
N ALA A 172 37.51 -12.18 -17.86
CA ALA A 172 36.95 -10.83 -17.96
C ALA A 172 37.85 -9.93 -18.86
N GLU A 173 39.15 -10.03 -18.74
CA GLU A 173 40.11 -9.31 -19.59
C GLU A 173 40.01 -9.70 -21.06
N GLN A 174 39.53 -10.90 -21.37
CA GLN A 174 39.24 -11.36 -22.72
C GLN A 174 37.82 -10.96 -23.19
N GLY A 175 37.06 -10.22 -22.38
CA GLY A 175 35.73 -9.74 -22.74
C GLY A 175 34.59 -10.72 -22.41
N ASP A 176 34.83 -11.74 -21.57
CA ASP A 176 33.74 -12.60 -21.08
C ASP A 176 32.85 -11.81 -20.13
N ARG A 177 31.60 -11.52 -20.56
CA ARG A 177 30.65 -10.67 -19.84
C ARG A 177 30.13 -11.34 -18.58
N GLU A 178 29.99 -12.65 -18.58
CA GLU A 178 29.57 -13.44 -17.44
C GLU A 178 30.66 -13.43 -16.34
N ALA A 179 31.93 -13.54 -16.75
CA ALA A 179 33.06 -13.41 -15.83
C ALA A 179 33.17 -12.00 -15.22
N GLN A 180 32.99 -10.95 -16.04
CA GLN A 180 32.96 -9.57 -15.57
C GLN A 180 31.85 -9.37 -14.51
N PHE A 181 30.67 -9.92 -14.77
CA PHE A 181 29.52 -9.85 -13.84
C PHE A 181 29.82 -10.57 -12.52
N ASN A 182 30.31 -11.82 -12.57
CA ASN A 182 30.57 -12.58 -11.34
C ASN A 182 31.74 -11.98 -10.55
N LEU A 183 32.76 -11.48 -11.22
CA LEU A 183 33.84 -10.75 -10.58
C LEU A 183 33.33 -9.46 -9.89
N ALA A 184 32.41 -8.75 -10.51
CA ALA A 184 31.77 -7.58 -9.91
C ALA A 184 31.04 -7.94 -8.61
N LEU A 185 30.28 -9.04 -8.61
CA LEU A 185 29.59 -9.53 -7.42
C LEU A 185 30.56 -9.91 -6.28
N ILE A 186 31.72 -10.46 -6.63
CA ILE A 186 32.78 -10.79 -5.65
C ILE A 186 33.32 -9.52 -4.99
N TYR A 187 33.63 -8.47 -5.76
CA TYR A 187 34.10 -7.18 -5.22
C TYR A 187 33.03 -6.43 -4.47
N GLU A 188 31.79 -6.48 -4.93
CA GLU A 188 30.65 -5.85 -4.24
C GLU A 188 30.44 -6.45 -2.84
N ASN A 189 30.59 -7.76 -2.72
CA ASN A 189 30.37 -8.46 -1.45
C ASN A 189 31.63 -8.64 -0.59
N GLY A 190 32.82 -8.42 -1.14
CA GLY A 190 34.08 -8.64 -0.45
C GLY A 190 34.39 -10.12 -0.20
N LYS A 191 34.02 -11.01 -1.12
CA LYS A 191 34.25 -12.46 -0.98
C LYS A 191 35.68 -12.81 -1.35
N GLY A 192 36.49 -13.17 -0.36
CA GLY A 192 37.91 -13.54 -0.57
C GLY A 192 38.82 -12.37 -0.96
N VAL A 193 38.28 -11.19 -1.17
CA VAL A 193 38.99 -9.94 -1.47
C VAL A 193 38.35 -8.81 -0.65
N GLU A 194 39.09 -7.71 -0.51
CA GLU A 194 38.53 -6.52 0.09
C GLU A 194 37.36 -5.99 -0.78
N LYS A 195 36.27 -5.59 -0.10
CA LYS A 195 35.10 -5.00 -0.76
C LYS A 195 35.50 -3.72 -1.51
N ASP A 196 35.22 -3.68 -2.80
CA ASP A 196 35.53 -2.54 -3.66
C ASP A 196 34.34 -2.26 -4.59
N ILE A 197 33.47 -1.37 -4.12
CA ILE A 197 32.24 -1.01 -4.84
C ILE A 197 32.55 -0.28 -6.15
N LYS A 198 33.63 0.51 -6.20
CA LYS A 198 34.01 1.20 -7.44
C LYS A 198 34.46 0.21 -8.50
N LYS A 199 35.27 -0.77 -8.13
CA LYS A 199 35.70 -1.82 -9.05
C LYS A 199 34.50 -2.70 -9.48
N ALA A 200 33.58 -2.97 -8.58
CA ALA A 200 32.32 -3.66 -8.91
C ALA A 200 31.53 -2.86 -9.95
N PHE A 201 31.39 -1.55 -9.76
CA PHE A 201 30.75 -0.66 -10.72
C PHE A 201 31.38 -0.72 -12.10
N ASP A 202 32.70 -0.58 -12.18
CA ASP A 202 33.41 -0.63 -13.47
C ASP A 202 33.19 -1.97 -14.19
N LEU A 203 33.22 -3.09 -13.46
CA LEU A 203 33.01 -4.43 -14.02
C LEU A 203 31.52 -4.65 -14.43
N PHE A 204 30.55 -4.20 -13.62
CA PHE A 204 29.16 -4.23 -14.04
C PHE A 204 28.92 -3.39 -15.28
N HIS A 205 29.59 -2.23 -15.40
CA HIS A 205 29.48 -1.38 -16.56
C HIS A 205 30.00 -2.09 -17.83
N MET A 206 31.17 -2.69 -17.76
CA MET A 206 31.75 -3.47 -18.87
C MET A 206 30.81 -4.60 -19.32
N SER A 207 30.31 -5.38 -18.37
CA SER A 207 29.39 -6.48 -18.63
C SER A 207 28.03 -6.00 -19.20
N ALA A 208 27.52 -4.87 -18.70
CA ALA A 208 26.27 -4.26 -19.15
C ALA A 208 26.39 -3.74 -20.61
N GLU A 209 27.55 -3.15 -20.99
CA GLU A 209 27.83 -2.73 -22.36
C GLU A 209 27.85 -3.92 -23.33
N LEU A 210 28.30 -5.08 -22.87
CA LEU A 210 28.25 -6.35 -23.64
C LEU A 210 26.84 -6.98 -23.62
N GLY A 211 25.86 -6.30 -23.04
CA GLY A 211 24.46 -6.65 -23.13
C GLY A 211 23.95 -7.65 -22.10
N LEU A 212 24.71 -7.97 -21.05
CA LEU A 212 24.22 -8.89 -20.00
C LEU A 212 23.12 -8.22 -19.18
N SER A 213 21.91 -8.77 -19.24
CA SER A 213 20.73 -8.18 -18.60
C SER A 213 20.88 -8.03 -17.07
N TYR A 214 21.48 -8.99 -16.40
CA TYR A 214 21.73 -8.91 -14.96
C TYR A 214 22.74 -7.82 -14.59
N ALA A 215 23.75 -7.62 -15.42
CA ALA A 215 24.73 -6.53 -15.24
C ALA A 215 24.07 -5.17 -15.47
N GLN A 216 23.24 -5.04 -16.49
CA GLN A 216 22.46 -3.83 -16.75
C GLN A 216 21.53 -3.49 -15.57
N PHE A 217 20.90 -4.50 -14.97
CA PHE A 217 20.09 -4.32 -13.77
C PHE A 217 20.93 -3.81 -12.58
N ASN A 218 22.07 -4.46 -12.29
CA ASN A 218 22.90 -4.06 -11.15
C ASN A 218 23.53 -2.68 -11.37
N LEU A 219 23.98 -2.37 -12.57
CA LEU A 219 24.47 -1.06 -12.93
C LEU A 219 23.41 0.03 -12.76
N ALA A 220 22.19 -0.25 -13.21
CA ALA A 220 21.04 0.64 -12.99
C ALA A 220 20.78 0.88 -11.51
N HIS A 221 20.84 -0.20 -10.70
CA HIS A 221 20.65 -0.13 -9.25
C HIS A 221 21.74 0.73 -8.58
N MET A 222 22.99 0.60 -9.01
CA MET A 222 24.09 1.42 -8.49
C MET A 222 23.90 2.91 -8.81
N TYR A 223 23.44 3.25 -10.02
CA TYR A 223 23.10 4.64 -10.37
C TYR A 223 21.85 5.14 -9.61
N ASP A 224 20.89 4.28 -9.36
CA ASP A 224 19.65 4.62 -8.64
C ASP A 224 19.93 4.98 -7.16
N HIS A 225 20.85 4.28 -6.50
CA HIS A 225 21.18 4.46 -5.09
C HIS A 225 22.45 5.30 -4.83
N GLY A 226 23.28 5.50 -5.85
CA GLY A 226 24.56 6.17 -5.69
C GLY A 226 25.66 5.26 -5.12
N ASP A 227 25.57 3.95 -5.36
CA ASP A 227 26.52 2.96 -4.86
C ASP A 227 27.77 2.91 -5.74
N GLY A 228 28.91 3.42 -5.25
CA GLY A 228 30.16 3.47 -5.97
C GLY A 228 30.23 4.52 -7.10
N VAL A 229 29.15 5.24 -7.34
CA VAL A 229 29.00 6.29 -8.34
C VAL A 229 28.05 7.37 -7.81
N GLU A 230 28.09 8.56 -8.38
CA GLU A 230 27.07 9.60 -8.06
C GLU A 230 25.69 9.15 -8.53
N GLN A 231 24.69 9.33 -7.66
CA GLN A 231 23.30 8.98 -7.97
C GLN A 231 22.83 9.68 -9.26
N ASN A 232 22.28 8.92 -10.18
CA ASN A 232 21.82 9.43 -11.47
C ASN A 232 20.61 8.65 -11.99
N TYR A 233 19.42 9.16 -11.73
CA TYR A 233 18.18 8.52 -12.17
C TYR A 233 18.04 8.39 -13.71
N ASN A 234 18.64 9.28 -14.50
CA ASN A 234 18.59 9.18 -15.95
C ASN A 234 19.42 7.97 -16.46
N GLU A 235 20.61 7.78 -15.94
CA GLU A 235 21.41 6.59 -16.25
C GLU A 235 20.76 5.32 -15.70
N ALA A 236 20.23 5.36 -14.47
CA ALA A 236 19.48 4.24 -13.88
C ALA A 236 18.31 3.82 -14.79
N MET A 237 17.50 4.77 -15.22
CA MET A 237 16.38 4.52 -16.12
C MET A 237 16.79 3.91 -17.46
N LYS A 238 17.88 4.41 -18.05
CA LYS A 238 18.42 3.88 -19.30
C LYS A 238 18.80 2.41 -19.15
N TRP A 239 19.56 2.07 -18.11
CA TRP A 239 20.04 0.71 -17.89
C TRP A 239 18.92 -0.23 -17.42
N TYR A 240 17.98 0.24 -16.56
CA TYR A 240 16.78 -0.55 -16.25
C TYR A 240 15.95 -0.83 -17.50
N THR A 241 15.82 0.13 -18.42
CA THR A 241 15.06 -0.05 -19.66
C THR A 241 15.70 -1.12 -20.53
N LEU A 242 17.02 -1.12 -20.69
CA LEU A 242 17.73 -2.14 -21.46
C LEU A 242 17.54 -3.54 -20.86
N SER A 243 17.70 -3.66 -19.56
CA SER A 243 17.50 -4.92 -18.84
C SER A 243 16.04 -5.40 -18.87
N ALA A 244 15.09 -4.49 -18.66
CA ALA A 244 13.65 -4.78 -18.68
C ALA A 244 13.15 -5.26 -20.05
N ASN A 245 13.71 -4.69 -21.14
CA ASN A 245 13.42 -5.11 -22.51
C ASN A 245 13.95 -6.53 -22.83
N GLN A 246 14.98 -6.98 -22.12
CA GLN A 246 15.44 -8.36 -22.18
C GLN A 246 14.64 -9.32 -21.28
N GLY A 247 13.59 -8.84 -20.62
CA GLY A 247 12.71 -9.66 -19.80
C GLY A 247 13.10 -9.75 -18.32
N ASN A 248 14.10 -9.03 -17.83
CA ASN A 248 14.46 -9.05 -16.43
C ASN A 248 13.32 -8.48 -15.57
N GLN A 249 12.67 -9.35 -14.79
CA GLN A 249 11.49 -8.99 -13.98
C GLN A 249 11.79 -7.93 -12.91
N LYS A 250 13.00 -7.95 -12.30
CA LYS A 250 13.40 -6.95 -11.31
C LYS A 250 13.62 -5.58 -11.95
N ALA A 251 14.22 -5.55 -13.13
CA ALA A 251 14.38 -4.32 -13.90
C ALA A 251 13.03 -3.76 -14.36
N GLN A 252 12.09 -4.61 -14.78
CA GLN A 252 10.73 -4.20 -15.12
C GLN A 252 10.00 -3.59 -13.92
N PHE A 253 10.14 -4.18 -12.74
CA PHE A 253 9.57 -3.65 -11.51
C PHE A 253 10.17 -2.29 -11.12
N ASN A 254 11.51 -2.16 -11.12
CA ASN A 254 12.17 -0.92 -10.76
C ASN A 254 11.89 0.20 -11.77
N LEU A 255 11.87 -0.13 -13.07
CA LEU A 255 11.47 0.82 -14.11
C LEU A 255 10.02 1.32 -13.91
N ALA A 256 9.11 0.43 -13.56
CA ALA A 256 7.74 0.80 -13.21
C ALA A 256 7.70 1.71 -11.98
N LEU A 257 8.54 1.45 -10.98
CA LEU A 257 8.65 2.26 -9.77
C LEU A 257 9.18 3.68 -10.09
N MET A 258 10.17 3.79 -10.97
CA MET A 258 10.70 5.09 -11.45
C MET A 258 9.61 5.91 -12.16
N TYR A 259 8.83 5.30 -13.06
CA TYR A 259 7.68 5.97 -13.68
C TYR A 259 6.60 6.37 -12.67
N LYS A 260 6.37 5.54 -11.64
CA LYS A 260 5.39 5.83 -10.57
C LYS A 260 5.81 7.02 -9.70
N LYS A 261 7.12 7.17 -9.42
CA LYS A 261 7.67 8.21 -8.54
C LYS A 261 8.07 9.48 -9.27
N GLY A 262 8.27 9.42 -10.59
CA GLY A 262 8.84 10.51 -11.37
C GLY A 262 10.36 10.66 -11.18
N GLU A 263 11.08 9.57 -10.91
CA GLU A 263 12.54 9.54 -10.74
C GLU A 263 13.22 9.39 -12.10
N GLY A 264 13.93 10.43 -12.57
CA GLY A 264 14.56 10.47 -13.90
C GLY A 264 13.59 10.65 -15.07
N VAL A 265 12.30 10.78 -14.80
CA VAL A 265 11.23 10.96 -15.79
C VAL A 265 10.03 11.61 -15.14
N GLU A 266 9.14 12.22 -15.90
CA GLU A 266 7.86 12.71 -15.37
C GLU A 266 6.99 11.54 -14.88
N GLU A 267 6.29 11.74 -13.75
CA GLU A 267 5.39 10.73 -13.17
C GLU A 267 4.37 10.25 -14.21
N ASN A 268 4.31 8.94 -14.43
CA ASN A 268 3.45 8.34 -15.43
C ASN A 268 2.93 6.97 -15.00
N TYR A 269 1.74 6.95 -14.40
CA TYR A 269 1.10 5.71 -13.98
C TYR A 269 0.75 4.77 -15.13
N SER A 270 0.49 5.28 -16.33
CA SER A 270 0.19 4.43 -17.49
C SER A 270 1.39 3.61 -17.93
N GLU A 271 2.58 4.22 -17.97
CA GLU A 271 3.82 3.49 -18.25
C GLU A 271 4.21 2.57 -17.08
N ALA A 272 4.05 3.05 -15.84
CA ALA A 272 4.30 2.23 -14.65
C ALA A 272 3.49 0.93 -14.68
N VAL A 273 2.17 1.02 -14.96
CA VAL A 273 1.28 -0.16 -15.05
C VAL A 273 1.73 -1.12 -16.14
N LYS A 274 2.15 -0.64 -17.31
CA LYS A 274 2.64 -1.53 -18.38
C LYS A 274 3.85 -2.36 -17.95
N TRP A 275 4.79 -1.74 -17.26
CA TRP A 275 5.98 -2.43 -16.78
C TRP A 275 5.69 -3.32 -15.57
N TYR A 276 4.82 -2.88 -14.64
CA TYR A 276 4.35 -3.74 -13.56
C TYR A 276 3.65 -4.99 -14.08
N ILE A 277 2.81 -4.89 -15.14
CA ILE A 277 2.15 -6.06 -15.74
C ILE A 277 3.19 -7.05 -16.25
N LYS A 278 4.21 -6.61 -16.99
CA LYS A 278 5.27 -7.50 -17.50
C LYS A 278 6.01 -8.22 -16.37
N ALA A 279 6.33 -7.53 -15.28
CA ALA A 279 6.96 -8.15 -14.11
C ALA A 279 6.00 -9.11 -13.40
N ALA A 280 4.74 -8.72 -13.22
CA ALA A 280 3.71 -9.50 -12.54
C ALA A 280 3.37 -10.80 -13.29
N GLU A 281 3.36 -10.78 -14.63
CA GLU A 281 3.17 -11.96 -15.47
C GLU A 281 4.32 -12.97 -15.35
N GLN A 282 5.48 -12.51 -14.91
CA GLN A 282 6.64 -13.36 -14.54
C GLN A 282 6.63 -13.74 -13.05
N ASN A 283 5.51 -13.58 -12.37
CA ASN A 283 5.35 -13.89 -10.95
C ASN A 283 6.17 -13.03 -9.98
N HIS A 284 6.39 -11.75 -10.31
CA HIS A 284 6.99 -10.81 -9.36
C HIS A 284 5.91 -10.34 -8.36
N SER A 285 5.99 -10.81 -7.10
CA SER A 285 4.98 -10.56 -6.06
C SER A 285 4.73 -9.07 -5.80
N ASP A 286 5.81 -8.27 -5.64
CA ASP A 286 5.67 -6.83 -5.37
C ASP A 286 5.02 -6.07 -6.54
N ALA A 287 5.24 -6.54 -7.79
CA ALA A 287 4.58 -5.97 -8.96
C ALA A 287 3.08 -6.29 -8.97
N GLN A 288 2.71 -7.53 -8.62
CA GLN A 288 1.31 -7.93 -8.47
C GLN A 288 0.63 -7.14 -7.36
N LEU A 289 1.28 -7.00 -6.20
CA LEU A 289 0.79 -6.18 -5.10
C LEU A 289 0.61 -4.72 -5.50
N SER A 290 1.61 -4.14 -6.19
CA SER A 290 1.56 -2.75 -6.68
C SER A 290 0.39 -2.52 -7.65
N LEU A 291 0.16 -3.43 -8.59
CA LEU A 291 -0.99 -3.41 -9.50
C LEU A 291 -2.31 -3.49 -8.74
N GLY A 292 -2.39 -4.38 -7.75
CA GLY A 292 -3.54 -4.49 -6.87
C GLY A 292 -3.93 -3.15 -6.28
N PHE A 293 -2.96 -2.41 -5.71
CA PHE A 293 -3.20 -1.07 -5.14
C PHE A 293 -3.55 -0.02 -6.19
N ILE A 294 -2.83 0.01 -7.31
CA ILE A 294 -3.09 0.99 -8.36
C ILE A 294 -4.54 0.87 -8.88
N TYR A 295 -5.01 -0.36 -9.11
CA TYR A 295 -6.38 -0.59 -9.55
C TYR A 295 -7.40 -0.43 -8.42
N TYR A 296 -7.03 -0.74 -7.16
CA TYR A 296 -7.89 -0.56 -6.00
C TYR A 296 -8.18 0.92 -5.71
N GLU A 297 -7.18 1.76 -5.79
CA GLU A 297 -7.32 3.19 -5.49
C GLU A 297 -7.77 4.01 -6.70
N GLY A 298 -7.40 3.59 -7.91
CA GLY A 298 -7.35 4.44 -9.09
C GLY A 298 -6.20 5.44 -8.97
N LYS A 299 -5.62 5.81 -10.10
CA LYS A 299 -4.53 6.82 -10.16
C LYS A 299 -4.75 7.71 -11.38
N PRO A 300 -4.06 8.85 -11.49
CA PRO A 300 -4.12 9.64 -12.71
C PRO A 300 -3.94 8.75 -13.95
N SER A 301 -4.84 8.85 -14.89
CA SER A 301 -4.91 8.04 -16.12
C SER A 301 -5.25 6.54 -15.94
N ILE A 302 -5.44 6.05 -14.72
CA ILE A 302 -5.83 4.66 -14.42
C ILE A 302 -7.14 4.68 -13.63
N ALA A 303 -8.23 4.27 -14.28
CA ALA A 303 -9.52 4.17 -13.61
C ALA A 303 -9.49 3.12 -12.48
N GLN A 304 -10.17 3.42 -11.39
CA GLN A 304 -10.39 2.45 -10.31
C GLN A 304 -11.09 1.20 -10.87
N ASN A 305 -10.55 0.04 -10.56
CA ASN A 305 -11.09 -1.25 -11.03
C ASN A 305 -10.86 -2.33 -9.97
N TYR A 306 -11.85 -2.55 -9.14
CA TYR A 306 -11.78 -3.52 -8.05
C TYR A 306 -11.67 -4.98 -8.52
N SER A 307 -12.17 -5.32 -9.71
CA SER A 307 -12.03 -6.67 -10.27
C SER A 307 -10.58 -6.98 -10.64
N GLU A 308 -9.89 -6.05 -11.31
CA GLU A 308 -8.46 -6.16 -11.58
C GLU A 308 -7.65 -6.12 -10.28
N ALA A 309 -8.01 -5.25 -9.32
CA ALA A 309 -7.35 -5.20 -8.01
C ALA A 309 -7.38 -6.56 -7.31
N LYS A 310 -8.57 -7.17 -7.22
CA LYS A 310 -8.75 -8.52 -6.65
C LYS A 310 -7.88 -9.56 -7.36
N LYS A 311 -7.90 -9.57 -8.70
CA LYS A 311 -7.11 -10.52 -9.51
C LYS A 311 -5.62 -10.44 -9.15
N TRP A 312 -5.08 -9.23 -9.04
CA TRP A 312 -3.68 -9.04 -8.75
C TRP A 312 -3.32 -9.32 -7.28
N PHE A 313 -4.16 -8.93 -6.31
CA PHE A 313 -3.97 -9.36 -4.92
C PHE A 313 -4.05 -10.87 -4.78
N GLN A 314 -4.95 -11.55 -5.50
CA GLN A 314 -5.04 -13.01 -5.49
C GLN A 314 -3.79 -13.66 -6.11
N ALA A 315 -3.23 -13.07 -7.17
CA ALA A 315 -2.00 -13.56 -7.78
C ALA A 315 -0.82 -13.47 -6.80
N SER A 316 -0.65 -12.30 -6.14
CA SER A 316 0.38 -12.10 -5.11
C SER A 316 0.22 -13.05 -3.93
N ALA A 317 -1.00 -13.21 -3.43
CA ALA A 317 -1.30 -14.14 -2.34
C ALA A 317 -0.99 -15.60 -2.69
N ASN A 318 -1.20 -16.03 -3.94
CA ASN A 318 -0.98 -17.41 -4.37
C ASN A 318 0.51 -17.78 -4.55
N LEU A 319 1.39 -16.80 -4.78
CA LEU A 319 2.82 -17.04 -5.04
C LEU A 319 3.62 -17.37 -3.78
N GLY A 320 3.28 -16.80 -2.67
CA GLY A 320 4.04 -16.95 -1.43
C GLY A 320 3.23 -16.57 -0.20
N GLU A 321 1.90 -16.62 -0.31
CA GLU A 321 0.98 -16.22 0.76
C GLU A 321 1.32 -14.82 1.29
N ASP A 322 1.59 -13.86 0.37
CA ASP A 322 1.89 -12.47 0.72
C ASP A 322 0.87 -11.95 1.75
N PRO A 323 1.30 -11.64 2.98
CA PRO A 323 0.37 -11.39 4.08
C PRO A 323 -0.45 -10.13 3.87
N PHE A 324 0.10 -9.15 3.12
CA PHE A 324 -0.59 -7.91 2.86
C PHE A 324 -1.62 -8.06 1.72
N ALA A 325 -1.30 -8.86 0.70
CA ALA A 325 -2.26 -9.24 -0.34
C ALA A 325 -3.44 -10.02 0.25
N LEU A 326 -3.16 -10.97 1.14
CA LEU A 326 -4.17 -11.73 1.88
C LEU A 326 -5.07 -10.80 2.71
N PHE A 327 -4.48 -9.87 3.45
CA PHE A 327 -5.23 -8.85 4.19
C PHE A 327 -6.13 -8.02 3.27
N MET A 328 -5.61 -7.54 2.12
CA MET A 328 -6.40 -6.75 1.17
C MET A 328 -7.58 -7.54 0.60
N LEU A 329 -7.41 -8.83 0.33
CA LEU A 329 -8.51 -9.71 -0.07
C LEU A 329 -9.55 -9.83 1.05
N GLY A 330 -9.12 -10.04 2.29
CA GLY A 330 -10.00 -10.07 3.46
C GLY A 330 -10.79 -8.79 3.60
N TYR A 331 -10.15 -7.64 3.45
CA TYR A 331 -10.77 -6.33 3.49
C TYR A 331 -11.78 -6.11 2.35
N MET A 332 -11.45 -6.54 1.13
CA MET A 332 -12.37 -6.45 -0.02
C MET A 332 -13.64 -7.27 0.22
N TYR A 333 -13.53 -8.47 0.77
CA TYR A 333 -14.70 -9.29 1.12
C TYR A 333 -15.49 -8.74 2.31
N GLU A 334 -14.82 -8.13 3.30
CA GLU A 334 -15.47 -7.47 4.43
C GLU A 334 -16.31 -6.27 3.99
N GLN A 335 -15.77 -5.45 3.07
CA GLN A 335 -16.43 -4.24 2.60
C GLN A 335 -17.36 -4.46 1.40
N GLY A 336 -17.34 -5.64 0.77
CA GLY A 336 -18.06 -5.88 -0.49
C GLY A 336 -17.48 -5.09 -1.67
N THR A 337 -16.18 -4.77 -1.64
CA THR A 337 -15.55 -3.91 -2.64
C THR A 337 -15.07 -4.74 -3.84
N GLY A 338 -15.79 -4.66 -4.97
CA GLY A 338 -15.50 -5.43 -6.19
C GLY A 338 -15.82 -6.91 -6.09
N VAL A 339 -16.42 -7.31 -4.98
CA VAL A 339 -16.95 -8.66 -4.70
C VAL A 339 -18.22 -8.53 -3.91
N GLU A 340 -19.05 -9.56 -3.91
CA GLU A 340 -20.16 -9.66 -2.97
C GLU A 340 -19.60 -9.73 -1.54
N GLN A 341 -20.18 -8.94 -0.61
CA GLN A 341 -19.74 -8.94 0.78
C GLN A 341 -19.87 -10.34 1.38
N ASN A 342 -18.78 -10.84 1.92
CA ASN A 342 -18.72 -12.18 2.49
C ASN A 342 -17.75 -12.24 3.69
N TYR A 343 -18.31 -12.20 4.88
CA TYR A 343 -17.53 -12.20 6.11
C TYR A 343 -16.80 -13.53 6.39
N GLU A 344 -17.29 -14.66 5.86
CA GLU A 344 -16.59 -15.95 5.97
C GLU A 344 -15.27 -15.92 5.20
N GLU A 345 -15.30 -15.46 3.95
CA GLU A 345 -14.09 -15.29 3.16
C GLU A 345 -13.18 -14.21 3.76
N ALA A 346 -13.74 -13.12 4.30
CA ALA A 346 -12.96 -12.09 5.00
C ALA A 346 -12.21 -12.68 6.20
N ILE A 347 -12.88 -13.47 7.05
CA ILE A 347 -12.25 -14.15 8.19
C ILE A 347 -11.17 -15.13 7.72
N LYS A 348 -11.42 -15.90 6.68
CA LYS A 348 -10.47 -16.85 6.11
C LYS A 348 -9.18 -16.16 5.65
N TYR A 349 -9.31 -15.12 4.81
CA TYR A 349 -8.15 -14.39 4.29
C TYR A 349 -7.39 -13.64 5.40
N ASN A 350 -8.09 -13.01 6.34
CA ASN A 350 -7.46 -12.35 7.49
C ASN A 350 -6.75 -13.36 8.42
N THR A 351 -7.27 -14.60 8.52
CA THR A 351 -6.61 -15.68 9.27
C THR A 351 -5.31 -16.10 8.58
N LEU A 352 -5.33 -16.25 7.25
CA LEU A 352 -4.13 -16.56 6.47
C LEU A 352 -3.10 -15.42 6.58
N ALA A 353 -3.51 -14.17 6.50
CA ALA A 353 -2.63 -13.03 6.70
C ALA A 353 -1.91 -13.07 8.07
N TYR A 354 -2.64 -13.39 9.14
CA TYR A 354 -2.06 -13.54 10.47
C TYR A 354 -1.07 -14.72 10.56
N GLN A 355 -1.38 -15.84 9.91
CA GLN A 355 -0.50 -17.03 9.88
C GLN A 355 0.82 -16.72 9.18
N ASN A 356 0.78 -15.78 8.20
CA ASN A 356 1.94 -15.29 7.46
C ASN A 356 2.50 -13.97 8.04
N ASP A 357 2.49 -13.84 9.34
CA ASP A 357 3.11 -12.75 10.12
C ASP A 357 2.54 -11.35 9.89
N TYR A 358 1.25 -11.24 9.53
CA TYR A 358 0.52 -9.98 9.52
C TYR A 358 -0.51 -9.90 10.67
N PRO A 359 -0.11 -9.42 11.84
CA PRO A 359 -0.94 -9.48 13.06
C PRO A 359 -2.29 -8.76 12.94
N PHE A 360 -2.36 -7.71 12.11
CA PHE A 360 -3.55 -6.90 11.88
C PHE A 360 -4.72 -7.73 11.30
N GLY A 361 -4.46 -8.86 10.64
CA GLY A 361 -5.49 -9.80 10.22
C GLY A 361 -6.37 -10.30 11.39
N MET A 362 -5.76 -10.63 12.53
CA MET A 362 -6.54 -11.00 13.73
C MET A 362 -7.29 -9.83 14.33
N THR A 363 -6.75 -8.63 14.23
CA THR A 363 -7.40 -7.40 14.67
C THR A 363 -8.68 -7.13 13.88
N CYS A 364 -8.67 -7.34 12.56
CA CYS A 364 -9.87 -7.24 11.74
C CYS A 364 -10.93 -8.27 12.15
N ILE A 365 -10.55 -9.54 12.34
CA ILE A 365 -11.48 -10.57 12.81
C ILE A 365 -12.04 -10.23 14.20
N ALA A 366 -11.21 -9.73 15.11
CA ALA A 366 -11.65 -9.29 16.43
C ALA A 366 -12.71 -8.18 16.35
N SER A 367 -12.51 -7.20 15.46
CA SER A 367 -13.48 -6.12 15.20
C SER A 367 -14.83 -6.66 14.71
N LEU A 368 -14.85 -7.68 13.86
CA LEU A 368 -16.08 -8.32 13.39
C LEU A 368 -16.86 -8.93 14.56
N TYR A 369 -16.18 -9.65 15.47
CA TYR A 369 -16.83 -10.19 16.68
C TYR A 369 -17.25 -9.11 17.67
N GLU A 370 -16.51 -8.01 17.80
CA GLU A 370 -16.85 -6.87 18.66
C GLU A 370 -18.13 -6.18 18.18
N LYS A 371 -18.28 -5.98 16.88
CA LYS A 371 -19.43 -5.30 16.27
C LYS A 371 -20.62 -6.25 16.06
N GLY A 372 -20.36 -7.53 15.84
CA GLY A 372 -21.36 -8.52 15.41
C GLY A 372 -21.67 -8.42 13.91
N GLU A 373 -20.69 -8.05 13.11
CA GLU A 373 -20.79 -7.94 11.66
C GLU A 373 -20.45 -9.28 11.00
N GLY A 374 -21.43 -9.92 10.36
CA GLY A 374 -21.30 -11.23 9.71
C GLY A 374 -21.14 -12.43 10.66
N VAL A 375 -20.93 -12.17 11.92
CA VAL A 375 -20.84 -13.16 13.00
C VAL A 375 -21.62 -12.67 14.21
N ALA A 376 -22.08 -13.57 15.06
CA ALA A 376 -22.72 -13.17 16.33
C ALA A 376 -21.72 -12.37 17.17
N LYS A 377 -22.17 -11.24 17.74
CA LYS A 377 -21.35 -10.43 18.63
C LYS A 377 -20.85 -11.25 19.81
N ASP A 378 -19.54 -11.31 19.98
CA ASP A 378 -18.86 -12.06 21.04
C ASP A 378 -17.63 -11.30 21.54
N MET A 379 -17.81 -10.53 22.59
CA MET A 379 -16.76 -9.71 23.19
C MET A 379 -15.61 -10.53 23.78
N SER A 380 -15.91 -11.75 24.29
CA SER A 380 -14.87 -12.64 24.84
C SER A 380 -13.97 -13.19 23.74
N ARG A 381 -14.56 -13.53 22.60
CA ARG A 381 -13.84 -13.96 21.42
C ARG A 381 -13.03 -12.81 20.79
N ALA A 382 -13.62 -11.62 20.67
CA ALA A 382 -12.94 -10.41 20.24
C ALA A 382 -11.70 -10.13 21.10
N PHE A 383 -11.86 -10.17 22.42
CA PHE A 383 -10.76 -10.01 23.36
C PHE A 383 -9.63 -11.02 23.12
N SER A 384 -9.97 -12.32 22.99
CA SER A 384 -8.97 -13.38 22.73
C SER A 384 -8.20 -13.15 21.42
N LEU A 385 -8.87 -12.66 20.37
CA LEU A 385 -8.25 -12.38 19.08
C LEU A 385 -7.37 -11.14 19.14
N TYR A 386 -7.81 -10.07 19.82
CA TYR A 386 -6.96 -8.92 20.09
C TYR A 386 -5.71 -9.28 20.89
N CYS A 387 -5.81 -10.22 21.86
CA CYS A 387 -4.61 -10.71 22.57
C CYS A 387 -3.60 -11.33 21.61
N LYS A 388 -4.05 -12.19 20.69
CA LYS A 388 -3.16 -12.83 19.71
C LYS A 388 -2.45 -11.83 18.80
N ALA A 389 -3.16 -10.82 18.32
CA ALA A 389 -2.59 -9.75 17.50
C ALA A 389 -1.61 -8.88 18.29
N ALA A 390 -1.99 -8.50 19.51
CA ALA A 390 -1.18 -7.66 20.40
C ALA A 390 0.12 -8.34 20.87
N GLU A 391 0.09 -9.66 21.06
CA GLU A 391 1.27 -10.46 21.39
C GLU A 391 2.31 -10.43 20.25
N LYS A 392 1.85 -10.44 19.00
CA LYS A 392 2.68 -10.29 17.81
C LYS A 392 3.08 -8.84 17.50
N GLY A 393 2.68 -7.87 18.31
CA GLY A 393 3.12 -6.48 18.17
C GLY A 393 2.18 -5.57 17.40
N ASP A 394 0.91 -5.93 17.21
CA ASP A 394 -0.07 -5.02 16.62
C ASP A 394 -0.45 -3.91 17.62
N ALA A 395 -0.03 -2.67 17.33
CA ALA A 395 -0.25 -1.52 18.20
C ALA A 395 -1.75 -1.17 18.32
N PHE A 396 -2.53 -1.37 17.26
CA PHE A 396 -3.96 -1.11 17.29
C PHE A 396 -4.68 -2.13 18.19
N ALA A 397 -4.35 -3.43 18.08
CA ALA A 397 -4.87 -4.46 18.98
C ALA A 397 -4.48 -4.20 20.44
N GLN A 398 -3.25 -3.75 20.69
CA GLN A 398 -2.79 -3.36 22.03
C GLN A 398 -3.64 -2.21 22.57
N SER A 399 -3.94 -1.18 21.75
CA SER A 399 -4.82 -0.07 22.12
C SER A 399 -6.24 -0.56 22.44
N GLN A 400 -6.81 -1.45 21.61
CA GLN A 400 -8.14 -2.02 21.82
C GLN A 400 -8.20 -2.88 23.09
N LEU A 401 -7.16 -3.65 23.40
CA LEU A 401 -7.09 -4.37 24.67
C LEU A 401 -7.14 -3.43 25.87
N GLY A 402 -6.46 -2.29 25.80
CA GLY A 402 -6.58 -1.25 26.81
C GLY A 402 -8.03 -0.79 27.00
N ASN A 403 -8.73 -0.54 25.89
CA ASN A 403 -10.13 -0.12 25.90
C ASN A 403 -11.05 -1.20 26.50
N LEU A 404 -10.84 -2.47 26.16
CA LEU A 404 -11.63 -3.59 26.69
C LEU A 404 -11.40 -3.79 28.20
N TYR A 405 -10.16 -3.68 28.68
CA TYR A 405 -9.87 -3.70 30.12
C TYR A 405 -10.44 -2.51 30.88
N GLU A 406 -10.44 -1.30 30.28
CA GLU A 406 -11.04 -0.09 30.86
C GLU A 406 -12.54 -0.27 31.08
N LYS A 407 -13.24 -0.80 30.07
CA LYS A 407 -14.71 -0.95 30.10
C LYS A 407 -15.14 -2.21 30.82
N GLY A 408 -14.36 -3.28 30.79
CA GLY A 408 -14.75 -4.61 31.27
C GLY A 408 -15.59 -5.36 30.23
N GLU A 409 -15.37 -5.15 28.96
CA GLU A 409 -16.08 -5.78 27.85
C GLU A 409 -15.33 -7.02 27.37
N GLY A 410 -15.95 -8.21 27.44
CA GLY A 410 -15.31 -9.48 27.09
C GLY A 410 -14.25 -9.96 28.07
N VAL A 411 -13.90 -9.15 29.06
CA VAL A 411 -12.89 -9.43 30.09
C VAL A 411 -13.28 -8.70 31.38
N LYS A 412 -12.78 -9.15 32.53
CA LYS A 412 -12.96 -8.44 33.80
C LYS A 412 -12.30 -7.06 33.73
N LYS A 413 -13.05 -6.03 34.15
CA LYS A 413 -12.54 -4.65 34.24
C LYS A 413 -11.27 -4.58 35.07
N ALA A 414 -10.18 -4.03 34.51
CA ALA A 414 -8.87 -3.92 35.13
C ALA A 414 -8.12 -2.68 34.60
N PRO A 415 -8.36 -1.49 35.16
CA PRO A 415 -7.77 -0.24 34.68
C PRO A 415 -6.22 -0.25 34.65
N GLU A 416 -5.58 -0.98 35.57
CA GLU A 416 -4.13 -1.12 35.61
C GLU A 416 -3.60 -1.86 34.37
N LEU A 417 -4.32 -2.89 33.91
CA LEU A 417 -3.99 -3.59 32.68
C LEU A 417 -4.29 -2.74 31.44
N ALA A 418 -5.34 -1.91 31.48
CA ALA A 418 -5.63 -0.95 30.42
C ALA A 418 -4.44 -0.01 30.19
N VAL A 419 -3.94 0.62 31.29
CA VAL A 419 -2.78 1.51 31.23
C VAL A 419 -1.54 0.78 30.71
N LYS A 420 -1.32 -0.47 31.12
CA LYS A 420 -0.18 -1.28 30.66
C LYS A 420 -0.25 -1.51 29.14
N TRP A 421 -1.41 -1.85 28.61
CA TRP A 421 -1.59 -2.11 27.20
C TRP A 421 -1.53 -0.85 26.34
N TRP A 422 -2.11 0.27 26.81
CA TRP A 422 -1.96 1.56 26.11
C TRP A 422 -0.50 2.01 26.05
N LYS A 423 0.29 1.85 27.13
CA LYS A 423 1.73 2.12 27.09
C LYS A 423 2.44 1.27 26.06
N LYS A 424 2.14 -0.04 26.05
CA LYS A 424 2.74 -0.94 25.07
C LYS A 424 2.41 -0.55 23.65
N ALA A 425 1.17 -0.08 23.37
CA ALA A 425 0.76 0.42 22.07
C ALA A 425 1.61 1.63 21.64
N VAL A 426 1.80 2.59 22.54
CA VAL A 426 2.63 3.79 22.29
C VAL A 426 4.10 3.40 22.04
N ASP A 427 4.65 2.47 22.83
CA ASP A 427 6.03 1.99 22.67
C ASP A 427 6.22 1.21 21.35
N THR A 428 5.16 0.61 20.81
CA THR A 428 5.21 -0.19 19.57
C THR A 428 5.14 0.69 18.32
N ASP A 429 4.18 1.59 18.24
CA ASP A 429 3.99 2.51 17.11
C ASP A 429 3.26 3.78 17.54
N THR A 430 4.00 4.88 17.66
CA THR A 430 3.46 6.17 18.07
C THR A 430 2.43 6.73 17.08
N ASN A 431 2.60 6.50 15.77
CA ASN A 431 1.66 7.03 14.76
C ASN A 431 0.28 6.37 14.83
N MET A 432 0.23 5.08 15.20
CA MET A 432 -1.04 4.32 15.33
C MET A 432 -1.62 4.37 16.74
N ALA A 433 -0.89 4.95 17.70
CA ALA A 433 -1.22 4.92 19.12
C ALA A 433 -1.88 6.20 19.65
N SER A 434 -2.22 7.18 18.80
CA SER A 434 -2.77 8.48 19.24
C SER A 434 -4.01 8.35 20.15
N THR A 435 -4.84 7.33 19.92
CA THR A 435 -5.96 7.00 20.83
C THR A 435 -5.48 6.48 22.19
N ALA A 436 -4.42 5.65 22.20
CA ALA A 436 -3.86 5.13 23.45
C ALA A 436 -3.16 6.24 24.25
N GLU A 437 -2.49 7.16 23.58
CA GLU A 437 -1.91 8.36 24.20
C GLU A 437 -2.97 9.22 24.86
N TYR A 438 -4.06 9.51 24.16
CA TYR A 438 -5.21 10.22 24.71
C TYR A 438 -5.81 9.51 25.95
N LYS A 439 -5.95 8.19 25.90
CA LYS A 439 -6.43 7.38 27.02
C LYS A 439 -5.47 7.39 28.20
N LEU A 440 -4.16 7.35 27.94
CA LEU A 440 -3.13 7.51 28.98
C LEU A 440 -3.18 8.90 29.63
N GLY A 441 -3.41 9.94 28.83
CA GLY A 441 -3.63 11.29 29.33
C GLY A 441 -4.72 11.33 30.41
N TYR A 442 -5.88 10.75 30.13
CA TYR A 442 -6.97 10.65 31.10
C TYR A 442 -6.69 9.70 32.27
N ALA A 443 -6.07 8.55 32.00
CA ALA A 443 -5.71 7.61 33.07
C ALA A 443 -4.83 8.24 34.15
N TYR A 444 -3.86 9.07 33.73
CA TYR A 444 -3.03 9.84 34.67
C TYR A 444 -3.76 11.07 35.25
N TYR A 445 -4.69 11.68 34.52
CA TYR A 445 -5.49 12.79 35.03
C TYR A 445 -6.44 12.35 36.15
N ASP A 446 -7.18 11.28 35.91
CA ASP A 446 -8.20 10.77 36.84
C ASP A 446 -7.64 9.84 37.93
N GLY A 447 -6.41 9.33 37.73
CA GLY A 447 -5.81 8.34 38.62
C GLY A 447 -6.44 6.93 38.43
N LEU A 448 -6.95 6.62 37.23
CA LEU A 448 -7.60 5.36 36.94
C LEU A 448 -6.61 4.36 36.32
N GLY A 449 -6.23 3.33 37.09
CA GLY A 449 -5.27 2.32 36.68
C GLY A 449 -3.81 2.76 36.74
N ALA A 450 -3.56 4.00 37.12
CA ALA A 450 -2.25 4.56 37.44
C ALA A 450 -2.41 5.58 38.55
N GLU A 451 -1.33 5.88 39.28
CA GLU A 451 -1.32 7.00 40.22
C GLU A 451 -1.51 8.33 39.45
N ARG A 452 -2.35 9.21 40.01
CA ARG A 452 -2.63 10.51 39.41
C ARG A 452 -1.35 11.31 39.26
N ASP A 453 -1.05 11.74 38.01
CA ASP A 453 0.15 12.48 37.66
C ASP A 453 -0.14 13.48 36.54
N LEU A 454 -0.38 14.72 36.91
CA LEU A 454 -0.73 15.79 35.96
C LEU A 454 0.39 16.08 34.94
N LYS A 455 1.67 15.87 35.31
CA LYS A 455 2.77 16.07 34.36
C LYS A 455 2.78 15.00 33.27
N LYS A 456 2.57 13.73 33.64
CA LYS A 456 2.42 12.64 32.68
C LYS A 456 1.15 12.80 31.87
N SER A 457 0.05 13.22 32.49
CA SER A 457 -1.21 13.51 31.78
C SER A 457 -0.97 14.55 30.68
N LYS A 458 -0.31 15.68 31.03
CA LYS A 458 0.08 16.72 30.08
C LYS A 458 0.91 16.15 28.95
N TYR A 459 1.97 15.41 29.25
CA TYR A 459 2.86 14.80 28.27
C TYR A 459 2.10 13.93 27.26
N TYR A 460 1.22 13.04 27.73
CA TYR A 460 0.48 12.17 26.84
C TYR A 460 -0.57 12.90 26.01
N PHE A 461 -1.20 13.97 26.52
CA PHE A 461 -2.08 14.79 25.70
C PHE A 461 -1.33 15.59 24.64
N GLU A 462 -0.13 16.11 24.97
CA GLU A 462 0.73 16.78 24.02
C GLU A 462 1.17 15.82 22.91
N LEU A 463 1.60 14.61 23.25
CA LEU A 463 1.99 13.56 22.31
C LEU A 463 0.80 13.15 21.42
N ALA A 464 -0.40 12.96 21.98
CA ALA A 464 -1.60 12.65 21.23
C ALA A 464 -1.93 13.75 20.20
N ILE A 465 -1.75 15.02 20.57
CA ILE A 465 -1.96 16.17 19.66
C ILE A 465 -0.91 16.18 18.54
N GLU A 466 0.36 15.93 18.87
CA GLU A 466 1.44 15.83 17.89
C GLU A 466 1.16 14.73 16.87
N ASN A 467 0.57 13.60 17.31
CA ASN A 467 0.16 12.48 16.49
C ASN A 467 -1.27 12.64 15.90
N GLY A 468 -1.81 13.86 15.89
CA GLY A 468 -3.03 14.23 15.18
C GLY A 468 -4.34 13.98 15.93
N TYR A 469 -4.31 13.57 17.22
CA TYR A 469 -5.52 13.40 18.02
C TYR A 469 -5.98 14.74 18.58
N GLN A 470 -7.27 15.05 18.41
CA GLN A 470 -7.83 16.33 18.86
C GLN A 470 -8.26 16.28 20.34
N CYS A 471 -7.35 16.63 21.22
CA CYS A 471 -7.59 16.68 22.67
C CYS A 471 -7.11 17.96 23.36
N SER A 472 -7.03 19.06 22.62
CA SER A 472 -6.54 20.35 23.13
C SER A 472 -7.28 20.83 24.39
N TYR A 473 -8.60 20.58 24.48
CA TYR A 473 -9.38 20.91 25.67
C TYR A 473 -8.88 20.13 26.91
N ALA A 474 -8.61 18.82 26.75
CA ALA A 474 -8.10 18.00 27.84
C ALA A 474 -6.72 18.47 28.32
N LEU A 475 -5.83 18.85 27.39
CA LEU A 475 -4.54 19.45 27.70
C LEU A 475 -4.68 20.74 28.50
N GLU A 476 -5.61 21.61 28.13
CA GLU A 476 -5.82 22.87 28.86
C GLU A 476 -6.42 22.67 30.27
N MET A 477 -7.28 21.65 30.45
CA MET A 477 -7.72 21.28 31.79
C MET A 477 -6.53 20.92 32.68
N VAL A 478 -5.59 20.14 32.16
CA VAL A 478 -4.39 19.73 32.91
C VAL A 478 -3.47 20.91 33.19
N LYS A 479 -3.22 21.78 32.21
CA LYS A 479 -2.39 23.01 32.39
C LYS A 479 -2.99 23.91 33.46
N ARG A 480 -4.30 24.10 33.45
CA ARG A 480 -5.00 24.89 34.48
C ARG A 480 -4.77 24.33 35.89
N GLU A 481 -4.87 23.01 36.07
CA GLU A 481 -4.62 22.39 37.37
C GLU A 481 -3.13 22.44 37.80
N LEU A 482 -2.21 22.48 36.82
CA LEU A 482 -0.78 22.68 37.07
C LEU A 482 -0.43 24.15 37.43
N GLY A 483 -1.37 25.09 37.31
CA GLY A 483 -1.13 26.53 37.56
C GLY A 483 -0.33 27.18 36.42
N GLU A 484 -0.26 26.57 35.26
CA GLU A 484 0.34 27.15 34.06
C GLU A 484 -0.59 28.23 33.47
N GLU A 485 -0.05 29.21 32.72
CA GLU A 485 -0.86 30.27 32.11
C GLU A 485 -1.93 29.66 31.21
N PHE A 486 -3.18 29.91 31.57
CA PHE A 486 -4.35 29.43 30.86
C PHE A 486 -4.78 30.44 29.80
N LYS A 487 -4.96 29.98 28.57
CA LYS A 487 -5.49 30.83 27.49
C LYS A 487 -6.95 30.49 27.23
N ASP A 488 -7.83 31.39 27.60
CA ASP A 488 -9.30 31.26 27.52
C ASP A 488 -9.85 31.06 26.07
N ASN A 489 -8.98 31.22 25.05
CA ASN A 489 -9.37 31.18 23.63
C ASN A 489 -8.70 30.07 22.83
N LEU A 490 -8.36 28.96 23.42
CA LEU A 490 -7.45 27.97 22.81
C LEU A 490 -8.00 27.29 21.55
N MET A 491 -9.30 27.04 21.46
CA MET A 491 -9.91 26.54 20.20
C MET A 491 -9.76 27.58 19.06
N HIS A 492 -9.79 28.86 19.43
CA HIS A 492 -9.58 29.94 18.49
C HIS A 492 -8.12 30.10 18.08
N GLU A 493 -7.21 30.05 19.07
CA GLU A 493 -5.77 30.17 18.83
C GLU A 493 -5.18 28.93 18.13
N TYR A 494 -5.67 27.72 18.44
CA TYR A 494 -5.25 26.49 17.75
C TYR A 494 -5.68 26.52 16.29
N ALA A 495 -6.93 26.87 16.02
CA ALA A 495 -7.41 27.08 14.65
C ALA A 495 -6.64 28.22 13.96
N GLU A 496 -6.36 29.34 14.66
CA GLU A 496 -5.51 30.42 14.16
C GLU A 496 -4.05 30.00 13.96
N SER A 497 -3.46 29.18 14.84
CA SER A 497 -2.07 28.73 14.72
C SER A 497 -1.88 27.81 13.51
N ILE A 498 -2.84 26.92 13.27
CA ILE A 498 -2.86 26.07 12.07
C ILE A 498 -3.06 26.94 10.83
N VAL A 499 -3.97 27.91 10.87
CA VAL A 499 -4.19 28.87 9.78
C VAL A 499 -2.93 29.72 9.55
N LYS A 500 -2.29 30.25 10.59
CA LYS A 500 -1.04 31.03 10.49
C LYS A 500 0.14 30.21 9.99
N LYS A 501 0.24 28.95 10.36
CA LYS A 501 1.34 28.04 9.97
C LYS A 501 1.24 27.59 8.50
N HIS A 502 0.04 27.48 7.94
CA HIS A 502 -0.20 26.88 6.63
C HIS A 502 -0.93 27.78 5.63
N ILE A 503 -1.59 28.85 6.09
CA ILE A 503 -2.27 29.82 5.23
C ILE A 503 -1.83 31.20 5.70
N SER A 504 -0.94 31.83 4.98
CA SER A 504 -0.36 33.16 5.31
C SER A 504 -1.38 34.31 5.27
N ASN A 505 -2.60 34.13 5.80
CA ASN A 505 -3.66 35.12 5.69
C ASN A 505 -4.58 35.15 6.91
N ASP A 506 -4.47 36.20 7.74
CA ASP A 506 -5.46 36.63 8.75
C ASP A 506 -6.90 36.85 8.18
N LYS A 507 -7.06 36.61 6.89
CA LYS A 507 -8.29 36.88 6.14
C LYS A 507 -9.32 35.74 6.20
N LEU A 508 -8.94 34.51 6.58
CA LEU A 508 -9.89 33.37 6.51
C LEU A 508 -10.98 33.46 7.56
N TYR A 509 -10.62 33.68 8.83
CA TYR A 509 -11.59 33.83 9.93
C TYR A 509 -12.54 35.03 9.70
N VAL A 510 -11.95 36.18 9.34
CA VAL A 510 -12.74 37.40 9.02
C VAL A 510 -13.63 37.17 7.81
N ARG A 511 -13.14 36.43 6.81
CA ARG A 511 -13.92 36.06 5.62
C ARG A 511 -15.08 35.14 5.98
N ILE A 512 -14.82 34.09 6.75
CA ILE A 512 -15.86 33.13 7.19
C ILE A 512 -16.91 33.86 8.04
N SER A 513 -16.50 34.67 9.00
CA SER A 513 -17.44 35.46 9.83
C SER A 513 -18.33 36.36 8.98
N ARG A 514 -17.74 37.05 7.98
CA ARG A 514 -18.49 37.92 7.06
C ARG A 514 -19.43 37.15 6.13
N ASP A 515 -18.99 35.98 5.64
CA ASP A 515 -19.79 35.13 4.77
C ASP A 515 -20.99 34.55 5.57
N LEU A 516 -20.75 34.12 6.82
CA LEU A 516 -21.80 33.69 7.74
C LEU A 516 -22.79 34.80 8.07
N GLU A 517 -22.27 35.99 8.41
CA GLU A 517 -23.12 37.17 8.64
C GLU A 517 -24.00 37.52 7.44
N LYS A 518 -23.43 37.47 6.25
CA LYS A 518 -24.17 37.69 5.00
C LYS A 518 -25.24 36.62 4.77
N ASP A 519 -24.89 35.37 5.02
CA ASP A 519 -25.78 34.23 4.76
C ASP A 519 -26.92 34.12 5.79
N PHE A 520 -26.64 34.49 7.03
CA PHE A 520 -27.64 34.46 8.11
C PHE A 520 -28.41 35.78 8.27
N GLY A 521 -27.94 36.90 7.66
CA GLY A 521 -28.64 38.19 7.69
C GLY A 521 -28.95 38.66 9.11
N ALA A 522 -30.20 39.07 9.36
CA ALA A 522 -30.67 39.51 10.66
C ALA A 522 -30.52 38.45 11.78
N ALA A 523 -30.66 37.18 11.41
CA ALA A 523 -30.53 36.07 12.34
C ALA A 523 -29.12 35.97 12.94
N TRP A 524 -28.09 36.42 12.25
CA TRP A 524 -26.70 36.47 12.78
C TRP A 524 -26.62 37.38 14.04
N HIS A 525 -27.32 38.47 14.05
CA HIS A 525 -27.29 39.43 15.18
C HIS A 525 -27.99 38.90 16.41
N THR A 526 -29.01 38.02 16.25
CA THR A 526 -29.74 37.41 17.34
C THR A 526 -29.04 36.24 18.00
N MET A 527 -28.10 35.59 17.31
CA MET A 527 -27.30 34.51 17.86
C MET A 527 -26.37 34.96 19.00
N ASP A 528 -26.29 34.15 20.05
CA ASP A 528 -25.28 34.37 21.09
C ASP A 528 -23.85 34.18 20.61
N LYS A 529 -22.89 34.78 21.32
CA LYS A 529 -21.48 34.76 20.97
C LYS A 529 -20.90 33.33 20.85
N GLU A 530 -21.38 32.40 21.69
CA GLU A 530 -20.89 31.05 21.76
C GLU A 530 -21.36 30.21 20.54
N SER A 531 -22.62 30.37 20.13
CA SER A 531 -23.16 29.76 18.92
C SER A 531 -22.45 30.26 17.65
N LYS A 532 -22.16 31.58 17.57
CA LYS A 532 -21.35 32.17 16.47
C LYS A 532 -19.95 31.54 16.42
N ASN A 533 -19.28 31.43 17.56
CA ASN A 533 -17.95 30.85 17.64
C ASN A 533 -17.94 29.37 17.22
N PHE A 534 -18.93 28.57 17.60
CA PHE A 534 -19.06 27.18 17.16
C PHE A 534 -19.21 27.08 15.64
N LEU A 535 -20.06 27.89 15.04
CA LEU A 535 -20.25 27.91 13.58
C LEU A 535 -18.97 28.29 12.82
N ILE A 536 -18.28 29.35 13.29
CA ILE A 536 -17.04 29.81 12.67
C ILE A 536 -15.94 28.74 12.83
N SER A 537 -15.78 28.17 14.02
CA SER A 537 -14.79 27.13 14.30
C SER A 537 -15.02 25.88 13.45
N GLY A 538 -16.26 25.39 13.41
CA GLY A 538 -16.62 24.22 12.60
C GLY A 538 -16.32 24.41 11.12
N LEU A 539 -16.70 25.57 10.56
CA LEU A 539 -16.46 25.86 9.14
C LEU A 539 -14.98 26.13 8.84
N SER A 540 -14.26 26.77 9.77
CA SER A 540 -12.83 26.99 9.64
C SER A 540 -12.06 25.66 9.59
N THR A 541 -12.35 24.73 10.49
CA THR A 541 -11.75 23.40 10.52
C THR A 541 -12.02 22.65 9.21
N TYR A 542 -13.24 22.71 8.69
CA TYR A 542 -13.58 22.09 7.40
C TYR A 542 -12.79 22.69 6.24
N ILE A 543 -12.72 24.03 6.13
CA ILE A 543 -12.01 24.69 5.03
C ILE A 543 -10.51 24.39 5.08
N ILE A 544 -9.91 24.36 6.27
CA ILE A 544 -8.50 24.03 6.45
C ILE A 544 -8.24 22.62 5.95
N TYR A 545 -9.03 21.65 6.39
CA TYR A 545 -8.87 20.26 5.97
C TYR A 545 -9.03 20.09 4.45
N TYR A 546 -10.06 20.70 3.86
CA TYR A 546 -10.32 20.59 2.43
C TYR A 546 -9.21 21.22 1.59
N SER A 547 -8.66 22.37 2.03
CA SER A 547 -7.62 23.09 1.29
C SER A 547 -6.22 22.49 1.42
N MET A 548 -5.96 21.70 2.46
CA MET A 548 -4.63 21.08 2.70
C MET A 548 -4.55 19.62 2.25
N GLY A 549 -5.69 19.03 1.85
CA GLY A 549 -5.79 17.64 1.39
C GLY A 549 -5.71 16.60 2.51
N ALA A 550 -6.29 15.44 2.27
CA ALA A 550 -6.40 14.34 3.24
C ALA A 550 -5.05 13.77 3.71
N GLN A 551 -3.99 13.99 2.95
CA GLN A 551 -2.65 13.45 3.27
C GLN A 551 -1.99 14.14 4.47
N ILE A 552 -2.28 15.43 4.71
CA ILE A 552 -1.66 16.19 5.80
C ILE A 552 -2.45 16.03 7.10
N PHE A 553 -3.76 15.80 7.01
CA PHE A 553 -4.67 15.71 8.16
C PHE A 553 -5.38 14.37 8.26
N GLY A 554 -4.75 13.28 7.83
CA GLY A 554 -5.36 11.93 7.80
C GLY A 554 -6.03 11.46 9.11
N ASN A 555 -5.71 12.10 10.23
CA ASN A 555 -6.26 11.80 11.56
C ASN A 555 -7.20 12.89 12.11
N LEU A 556 -7.54 13.94 11.35
CA LEU A 556 -8.49 14.95 11.80
C LEU A 556 -9.92 14.38 11.80
N ASP A 557 -10.54 14.36 12.97
CA ASP A 557 -11.92 13.91 13.16
C ASP A 557 -12.90 15.02 12.75
N PHE A 558 -13.46 14.91 11.52
CA PHE A 558 -14.50 15.81 11.03
C PHE A 558 -15.78 15.77 11.83
N SER A 559 -16.00 14.71 12.61
CA SER A 559 -17.18 14.59 13.46
C SER A 559 -17.24 15.75 14.45
N GLN A 560 -16.09 16.27 14.88
CA GLN A 560 -16.01 17.40 15.80
C GLN A 560 -16.57 18.69 15.19
N SER A 561 -16.19 19.04 13.94
CA SER A 561 -16.68 20.25 13.28
C SER A 561 -18.19 20.23 13.11
N ILE A 562 -18.76 19.07 12.79
CA ILE A 562 -20.19 18.88 12.66
C ILE A 562 -20.87 18.87 14.04
N MET A 563 -20.24 18.26 15.05
CA MET A 563 -20.75 18.33 16.42
C MET A 563 -20.80 19.76 16.95
N GLU A 564 -19.82 20.61 16.66
CA GLU A 564 -19.86 22.03 17.04
C GLU A 564 -21.02 22.77 16.33
N MET A 565 -21.27 22.47 15.06
CA MET A 565 -22.42 23.07 14.34
C MET A 565 -23.75 22.53 14.87
N CYS A 566 -23.85 21.24 15.20
CA CYS A 566 -25.06 20.67 15.82
C CYS A 566 -25.34 21.28 17.21
N LYS A 567 -24.33 21.49 18.04
CA LYS A 567 -24.46 22.18 19.32
C LYS A 567 -24.95 23.62 19.16
N ALA A 568 -24.49 24.34 18.14
CA ALA A 568 -24.99 25.69 17.85
C ALA A 568 -26.48 25.65 17.50
N LEU A 569 -26.90 24.69 16.66
CA LEU A 569 -28.30 24.50 16.29
C LEU A 569 -29.16 24.10 17.50
N GLU A 570 -28.73 23.15 18.31
CA GLU A 570 -29.41 22.74 19.54
C GLU A 570 -29.65 23.94 20.48
N ARG A 571 -28.60 24.78 20.65
CA ARG A 571 -28.69 25.95 21.53
C ARG A 571 -29.71 26.97 21.02
N GLU A 572 -29.69 27.29 19.74
CA GLU A 572 -30.63 28.27 19.19
C GLU A 572 -32.08 27.73 19.19
N LEU A 573 -32.28 26.46 18.81
CA LEU A 573 -33.59 25.82 18.87
C LEU A 573 -34.12 25.80 20.32
N GLY A 574 -33.28 25.40 21.29
CA GLY A 574 -33.65 25.40 22.70
C GLY A 574 -34.03 26.78 23.21
N LYS A 575 -33.25 27.82 22.84
CA LYS A 575 -33.50 29.19 23.23
C LYS A 575 -34.86 29.69 22.74
N TYR A 576 -35.16 29.53 21.46
CA TYR A 576 -36.42 30.05 20.91
C TYR A 576 -37.64 29.23 21.32
N LEU A 577 -37.61 27.93 21.17
CA LEU A 577 -38.75 27.06 21.47
C LEU A 577 -39.04 26.97 22.97
N TYR A 578 -38.00 26.72 23.79
CA TYR A 578 -38.19 26.58 25.22
C TYR A 578 -38.53 27.91 25.90
N SER A 579 -37.86 29.00 25.54
CA SER A 579 -38.18 30.30 26.10
C SER A 579 -39.59 30.75 25.74
N GLY A 580 -40.00 30.56 24.48
CA GLY A 580 -41.35 30.84 24.03
C GLY A 580 -42.40 29.97 24.74
N TYR A 581 -42.08 28.69 24.99
CA TYR A 581 -42.99 27.80 25.75
C TYR A 581 -43.12 28.22 27.21
N VAL A 582 -42.05 28.61 27.87
CA VAL A 582 -42.10 29.15 29.25
C VAL A 582 -42.90 30.43 29.32
N GLU A 583 -42.78 31.30 28.30
CA GLU A 583 -43.57 32.54 28.23
C GLU A 583 -45.05 32.27 28.01
N TYR A 584 -45.42 31.30 27.18
CA TYR A 584 -46.78 30.81 27.02
C TYR A 584 -47.38 30.32 28.35
N LEU A 585 -46.64 29.44 29.09
CA LEU A 585 -47.10 28.96 30.39
C LEU A 585 -47.35 30.09 31.37
N LYS A 586 -46.49 31.11 31.38
CA LYS A 586 -46.69 32.33 32.21
C LYS A 586 -47.92 33.10 31.78
N LYS A 587 -48.18 33.26 30.49
CA LYS A 587 -49.33 33.96 29.93
C LYS A 587 -50.64 33.26 30.29
N GLU A 588 -50.65 31.93 30.24
CA GLU A 588 -51.79 31.09 30.65
C GLU A 588 -51.94 30.94 32.19
N LYS A 589 -51.09 31.64 32.99
CA LYS A 589 -51.07 31.58 34.48
C LYS A 589 -50.73 30.18 35.00
N ILE A 590 -50.03 29.36 34.24
CA ILE A 590 -49.52 28.04 34.66
C ILE A 590 -48.14 28.26 35.26
N ASP A 591 -47.93 27.88 36.54
CA ASP A 591 -46.62 27.97 37.17
C ASP A 591 -45.67 26.93 36.54
N PRO A 592 -44.59 27.34 35.87
CA PRO A 592 -43.67 26.42 35.23
C PRO A 592 -43.02 25.43 36.21
N LYS A 593 -42.90 25.76 37.49
CA LYS A 593 -42.33 24.90 38.54
C LYS A 593 -43.25 23.80 39.02
N THR A 594 -44.58 24.02 38.92
CA THR A 594 -45.61 23.05 39.33
C THR A 594 -46.12 22.23 38.14
N PHE A 595 -45.74 22.59 36.93
CA PHE A 595 -46.18 21.91 35.73
C PHE A 595 -45.49 20.53 35.58
N ASN A 596 -46.31 19.50 35.32
CA ASN A 596 -45.80 18.13 35.14
C ASN A 596 -45.72 17.75 33.64
N PRO A 597 -44.57 17.85 33.00
CA PRO A 597 -44.46 17.58 31.58
C PRO A 597 -44.81 16.14 31.18
N LYS A 598 -44.62 15.16 32.09
CA LYS A 598 -44.99 13.76 31.83
C LYS A 598 -46.48 13.54 31.59
N ARG A 599 -47.36 14.42 32.15
CA ARG A 599 -48.79 14.37 31.94
C ARG A 599 -49.25 15.21 30.77
N THR A 600 -48.48 16.21 30.39
CA THR A 600 -48.96 17.29 29.54
C THR A 600 -48.42 17.24 28.12
N PHE A 601 -47.16 16.85 27.91
CA PHE A 601 -46.62 16.79 26.55
C PHE A 601 -45.44 15.81 26.30
N VAL A 602 -44.91 15.12 27.34
CA VAL A 602 -43.84 14.14 27.16
C VAL A 602 -44.18 12.85 27.90
N LYS A 603 -44.23 11.73 27.19
CA LYS A 603 -44.57 10.42 27.77
C LYS A 603 -43.42 9.73 28.50
N LYS A 604 -42.15 10.12 28.28
CA LYS A 604 -40.94 9.46 28.79
C LYS A 604 -39.83 10.44 29.13
N VAL A 605 -40.04 11.39 29.99
CA VAL A 605 -38.97 12.25 30.54
C VAL A 605 -38.49 11.68 31.87
N SER A 606 -37.16 11.61 32.08
CA SER A 606 -36.58 11.19 33.35
C SER A 606 -36.84 12.25 34.45
N ALA A 607 -36.71 11.86 35.73
CA ALA A 607 -36.89 12.81 36.83
C ALA A 607 -35.90 13.98 36.76
N SER A 608 -34.69 13.74 36.30
CA SER A 608 -33.66 14.78 36.11
C SER A 608 -34.03 15.77 34.99
N GLU A 609 -34.62 15.26 33.89
CA GLU A 609 -35.12 16.10 32.80
C GLU A 609 -36.32 16.93 33.21
N TYR A 610 -37.20 16.35 34.04
CA TYR A 610 -38.33 17.10 34.61
C TYR A 610 -37.87 18.30 35.44
N ASP A 611 -36.90 18.09 36.33
CA ASP A 611 -36.34 19.17 37.16
C ASP A 611 -35.69 20.26 36.31
N TYR A 612 -35.02 19.86 35.22
CA TYR A 612 -34.41 20.76 34.25
C TYR A 612 -35.46 21.66 33.57
N TYR A 613 -36.53 21.08 33.03
CA TYR A 613 -37.56 21.86 32.33
C TYR A 613 -38.32 22.78 33.31
N SER A 614 -38.51 22.35 34.52
CA SER A 614 -39.18 23.17 35.55
C SER A 614 -38.31 24.32 36.05
N SER A 615 -36.96 24.19 35.99
CA SER A 615 -36.03 25.25 36.40
C SER A 615 -35.89 26.40 35.41
N GLY A 616 -36.30 26.21 34.18
CA GLY A 616 -36.13 27.19 33.10
C GLY A 616 -34.72 27.40 32.59
N ASP A 617 -33.80 26.48 32.88
CA ASP A 617 -32.39 26.55 32.45
C ASP A 617 -32.22 26.02 31.01
N VAL A 618 -32.23 26.92 30.05
CA VAL A 618 -32.13 26.62 28.61
C VAL A 618 -30.76 26.05 28.19
N LYS A 619 -29.70 26.22 29.00
CA LYS A 619 -28.34 25.83 28.61
C LYS A 619 -28.12 24.31 28.50
N LYS A 620 -29.00 23.52 29.12
CA LYS A 620 -28.93 22.06 29.07
C LYS A 620 -29.87 21.41 28.06
N PHE A 621 -30.59 22.23 27.30
CA PHE A 621 -31.53 21.74 26.31
C PHE A 621 -30.78 21.13 25.12
N THR A 622 -31.10 19.90 24.73
CA THR A 622 -30.46 19.16 23.64
C THR A 622 -31.44 18.72 22.58
N LEU A 623 -31.00 18.37 21.38
CA LEU A 623 -31.85 17.85 20.30
C LEU A 623 -32.61 16.59 20.70
N GLY A 624 -32.00 15.71 21.49
CA GLY A 624 -32.66 14.53 22.01
C GLY A 624 -33.84 14.85 22.93
N ASN A 625 -33.69 15.91 23.74
CA ASN A 625 -34.77 16.40 24.62
C ASN A 625 -35.82 17.20 23.83
N LEU A 626 -35.45 17.75 22.68
CA LEU A 626 -36.34 18.55 21.85
C LEU A 626 -37.50 17.71 21.30
N GLU A 627 -37.26 16.49 20.82
CA GLU A 627 -38.32 15.57 20.38
C GLU A 627 -39.28 15.26 21.51
N ASP A 628 -38.78 14.93 22.71
CA ASP A 628 -39.59 14.64 23.89
C ASP A 628 -40.37 15.88 24.36
N THR A 629 -39.72 17.05 24.32
CA THR A 629 -40.34 18.32 24.76
C THR A 629 -41.45 18.76 23.82
N LEU A 630 -41.32 18.52 22.53
CA LEU A 630 -42.34 18.83 21.53
C LEU A 630 -43.45 17.79 21.44
N GLY A 631 -43.39 16.72 22.26
CA GLY A 631 -44.39 15.65 22.27
C GLY A 631 -44.44 14.83 21.00
N ILE A 632 -43.28 14.67 20.33
CA ILE A 632 -43.13 13.93 19.08
C ILE A 632 -42.95 12.44 19.40
N GLU A 633 -43.93 11.61 19.11
CA GLU A 633 -43.79 10.15 19.25
C GLU A 633 -42.97 9.56 18.12
N ARG A 634 -41.87 8.92 18.49
CA ARG A 634 -40.98 8.18 17.57
C ARG A 634 -41.57 6.81 17.27
N PHE A 635 -42.10 6.60 16.08
CA PHE A 635 -42.36 5.27 15.56
C PHE A 635 -41.12 4.79 14.81
N MET A 636 -40.23 4.07 15.51
CA MET A 636 -39.16 3.31 14.86
C MET A 636 -39.74 1.99 14.39
N GLN A 637 -39.96 1.84 13.08
CA GLN A 637 -39.88 0.55 12.44
C GLN A 637 -38.48 0.42 11.77
N PRO A 638 -37.88 -0.80 11.79
CA PRO A 638 -36.59 -1.00 11.16
C PRO A 638 -36.68 -0.71 9.68
N MET A 639 -35.69 0.01 9.14
CA MET A 639 -35.52 0.16 7.69
C MET A 639 -35.35 -1.21 7.06
N ILE A 640 -36.28 -1.58 6.22
CA ILE A 640 -36.09 -2.73 5.30
C ILE A 640 -35.46 -2.14 4.04
N VAL A 641 -34.22 -2.52 3.79
CA VAL A 641 -33.52 -2.24 2.55
C VAL A 641 -33.93 -3.35 1.57
N ASP A 642 -34.52 -3.01 0.44
CA ASP A 642 -34.82 -3.97 -0.61
C ASP A 642 -33.57 -4.24 -1.48
N ASP A 643 -33.60 -5.32 -2.26
CA ASP A 643 -32.48 -5.85 -3.06
C ASP A 643 -31.90 -4.88 -4.11
N VAL A 644 -32.35 -3.64 -4.17
CA VAL A 644 -31.89 -2.63 -5.15
C VAL A 644 -31.18 -1.45 -4.50
N GLY A 645 -31.02 -1.44 -3.16
CA GLY A 645 -30.27 -0.38 -2.46
C GLY A 645 -30.95 0.99 -2.42
N ILE A 646 -32.21 1.08 -2.77
CA ILE A 646 -32.99 2.33 -2.72
C ILE A 646 -33.82 2.35 -1.44
N ALA A 647 -33.44 3.20 -0.50
CA ALA A 647 -34.23 3.42 0.71
C ALA A 647 -35.61 4.01 0.35
N LYS A 648 -36.69 3.22 0.49
CA LYS A 648 -38.04 3.75 0.46
C LYS A 648 -38.32 4.50 1.74
N SER A 649 -38.63 5.78 1.63
CA SER A 649 -39.08 6.59 2.77
C SER A 649 -40.39 6.04 3.30
N ASN A 650 -40.37 5.41 4.49
CA ASN A 650 -41.59 5.14 5.19
C ASN A 650 -42.16 6.46 5.72
N LYS A 651 -43.48 6.68 5.55
CA LYS A 651 -44.20 7.79 6.14
C LYS A 651 -44.09 7.70 7.66
N TYR A 652 -43.41 8.65 8.25
CA TYR A 652 -43.44 8.86 9.70
C TYR A 652 -44.74 9.61 10.06
N GLU A 653 -45.64 9.00 10.81
CA GLU A 653 -46.74 9.72 11.49
C GLU A 653 -46.24 10.25 12.83
N LEU A 654 -46.03 11.55 12.88
CA LEU A 654 -45.69 12.27 14.11
C LEU A 654 -46.96 12.75 14.81
N LYS A 655 -47.17 12.25 16.02
CA LYS A 655 -48.24 12.78 16.90
C LYS A 655 -47.66 13.82 17.83
N ILE A 656 -48.12 15.04 17.72
CA ILE A 656 -47.75 16.14 18.61
C ILE A 656 -48.76 16.12 19.77
N ASP A 657 -48.26 16.20 21.00
CA ASP A 657 -49.10 16.30 22.22
C ASP A 657 -50.04 17.50 22.15
N GLU A 658 -51.28 17.33 22.69
CA GLU A 658 -52.31 18.36 22.65
C GLU A 658 -51.89 19.71 23.28
N THR A 659 -51.00 19.67 24.28
CA THR A 659 -50.50 20.88 24.94
C THR A 659 -49.50 21.63 24.08
N MET A 660 -48.62 20.92 23.37
CA MET A 660 -47.71 21.51 22.41
C MET A 660 -48.47 22.02 21.19
N SER A 661 -49.50 21.30 20.74
CA SER A 661 -50.41 21.79 19.70
C SER A 661 -51.07 23.11 20.11
N SER A 662 -51.55 23.20 21.38
CA SER A 662 -52.14 24.44 21.92
C SER A 662 -51.12 25.57 22.03
N TYR A 663 -49.84 25.27 22.38
CA TYR A 663 -48.76 26.26 22.39
C TYR A 663 -48.43 26.75 20.97
N LEU A 664 -48.30 25.85 20.02
CA LEU A 664 -48.10 26.20 18.62
C LEU A 664 -49.27 26.99 18.06
N ASP A 665 -50.53 26.65 18.44
CA ASP A 665 -51.71 27.42 18.11
C ASP A 665 -51.70 28.85 18.67
N CYS A 666 -51.13 29.04 19.87
CA CYS A 666 -50.97 30.36 20.46
C CYS A 666 -49.90 31.19 19.68
N LEU A 667 -48.80 30.58 19.31
CA LEU A 667 -47.77 31.19 18.47
C LEU A 667 -48.34 31.63 17.10
N PHE A 668 -49.32 30.90 16.56
CA PHE A 668 -49.90 31.11 15.23
C PHE A 668 -51.23 31.94 15.27
N LYS A 669 -51.71 32.37 16.44
CA LYS A 669 -52.92 33.17 16.60
C LYS A 669 -52.74 34.66 16.29
N SER A 670 -51.58 35.13 15.89
CA SER A 670 -51.44 36.50 15.38
C SER A 670 -52.17 36.63 14.04
N ASP A 671 -52.81 37.77 13.76
CA ASP A 671 -53.69 38.00 12.59
C ASP A 671 -53.05 37.72 11.22
N ALA A 672 -51.73 37.57 11.16
CA ALA A 672 -50.99 37.21 9.95
C ALA A 672 -51.14 35.72 9.54
N PHE A 673 -51.66 34.83 10.41
CA PHE A 673 -51.64 33.37 10.20
C PHE A 673 -53.06 32.75 10.28
N SER A 674 -54.02 33.33 9.64
CA SER A 674 -55.45 32.97 9.78
C SER A 674 -55.89 31.66 9.09
N SER A 675 -55.03 30.89 8.41
CA SER A 675 -55.43 29.67 7.74
C SER A 675 -54.87 28.41 8.42
N GLU A 676 -55.74 27.42 8.67
CA GLU A 676 -55.45 26.07 9.21
C GLU A 676 -54.34 25.37 8.40
N ASN A 677 -54.28 25.61 7.09
CA ASN A 677 -53.26 25.03 6.22
C ASN A 677 -51.87 25.55 6.54
N ARG A 678 -51.72 26.83 6.90
CA ARG A 678 -50.40 27.43 7.19
C ARG A 678 -49.85 26.98 8.53
N LYS A 679 -50.72 26.72 9.51
CA LYS A 679 -50.31 26.07 10.76
C LYS A 679 -49.76 24.68 10.55
N ARG A 680 -50.42 23.86 9.70
CA ARG A 680 -49.94 22.53 9.32
C ARG A 680 -48.65 22.59 8.55
N GLU A 681 -48.46 23.54 7.69
CA GLU A 681 -47.20 23.75 6.95
C GLU A 681 -46.03 24.03 7.89
N ILE A 682 -46.21 24.89 8.90
CA ILE A 682 -45.16 25.23 9.86
C ILE A 682 -44.90 24.06 10.81
N GLN A 683 -45.93 23.36 11.29
CA GLN A 683 -45.78 22.13 12.06
C GLN A 683 -44.98 21.08 11.29
N HIS A 684 -45.34 20.83 10.01
CA HIS A 684 -44.58 19.92 9.13
C HIS A 684 -43.15 20.39 8.90
N TYR A 685 -42.92 21.70 8.77
CA TYR A 685 -41.59 22.27 8.57
C TYR A 685 -40.72 22.04 9.83
N ILE A 686 -41.22 22.31 11.03
CA ILE A 686 -40.46 22.08 12.28
C ILE A 686 -40.15 20.62 12.47
N ILE A 687 -41.10 19.73 12.23
CA ILE A 687 -40.92 18.28 12.30
C ILE A 687 -39.87 17.81 11.28
N SER A 688 -39.97 18.24 10.04
CA SER A 688 -39.00 17.90 8.97
C SER A 688 -37.60 18.41 9.31
N LEU A 689 -37.49 19.60 9.90
CA LEU A 689 -36.24 20.19 10.32
C LEU A 689 -35.58 19.35 11.44
N CYS A 690 -36.35 18.98 12.46
CA CYS A 690 -35.87 18.14 13.56
C CYS A 690 -35.39 16.77 13.06
N GLN A 691 -36.15 16.14 12.14
CA GLN A 691 -35.77 14.87 11.54
C GLN A 691 -34.50 14.96 10.69
N GLU A 692 -34.35 16.02 9.89
CA GLU A 692 -33.14 16.23 9.08
C GLU A 692 -31.88 16.44 9.94
N VAL A 693 -32.02 17.23 11.03
CA VAL A 693 -30.93 17.49 11.97
C VAL A 693 -30.55 16.22 12.72
N GLN A 694 -31.55 15.45 13.16
CA GLN A 694 -31.34 14.15 13.81
C GLN A 694 -30.66 13.16 12.85
N SER A 695 -31.12 13.07 11.61
CA SER A 695 -30.47 12.23 10.57
C SER A 695 -29.02 12.61 10.33
N ILE A 696 -28.70 13.90 10.32
CA ILE A 696 -27.33 14.41 10.21
C ILE A 696 -26.53 13.97 11.44
N ALA A 697 -27.03 14.18 12.65
CA ALA A 697 -26.37 13.80 13.89
C ALA A 697 -26.11 12.28 13.97
N ASP A 698 -27.11 11.46 13.62
CA ASP A 698 -27.00 10.00 13.62
C ASP A 698 -26.01 9.48 12.59
N SER A 699 -25.90 10.13 11.43
CA SER A 699 -24.91 9.78 10.40
C SER A 699 -23.45 9.93 10.87
N PHE A 700 -23.21 10.79 11.87
CA PHE A 700 -21.87 11.03 12.44
C PHE A 700 -21.66 10.37 13.81
N ARG A 701 -22.71 9.93 14.50
CA ARG A 701 -22.62 9.15 15.74
C ARG A 701 -22.30 7.67 15.52
N ASN A 702 -22.35 7.18 14.29
CA ASN A 702 -22.10 5.77 14.00
C ASN A 702 -20.60 5.45 14.11
N PRO A 703 -20.17 4.56 15.04
CA PRO A 703 -18.74 4.21 15.24
C PRO A 703 -18.04 3.63 14.01
N SER A 704 -18.80 3.08 13.05
CA SER A 704 -18.24 2.58 11.79
C SER A 704 -17.66 3.68 10.88
N ALA A 705 -17.93 4.96 11.17
CA ALA A 705 -17.31 6.08 10.48
C ALA A 705 -15.86 6.35 10.94
N HIS A 706 -15.39 5.70 12.00
CA HIS A 706 -14.09 5.95 12.64
C HIS A 706 -12.92 5.10 12.10
N THR A 707 -13.12 4.26 11.10
CA THR A 707 -12.01 3.52 10.50
C THR A 707 -11.32 4.36 9.43
N ASN A 708 -10.18 4.77 9.73
CA ASN A 708 -8.92 5.24 9.12
C ASN A 708 -8.78 5.44 7.59
N ILE A 709 -9.84 5.64 6.82
CA ILE A 709 -9.70 6.10 5.43
C ILE A 709 -10.75 7.20 5.17
N MET A 710 -10.51 8.36 5.71
CA MET A 710 -11.18 9.57 5.26
C MET A 710 -10.56 10.02 3.95
N LYS A 711 -10.95 9.35 2.87
CA LYS A 711 -10.64 9.78 1.50
C LYS A 711 -11.31 11.12 1.23
N TYR A 712 -10.72 11.89 0.33
CA TYR A 712 -11.22 13.15 -0.24
C TYR A 712 -12.75 13.18 -0.46
N HIS A 713 -13.33 12.07 -0.90
CA HIS A 713 -14.78 11.91 -1.10
C HIS A 713 -15.60 12.06 0.20
N ARG A 714 -15.10 11.62 1.36
CA ARG A 714 -15.81 11.82 2.64
C ARG A 714 -15.72 13.25 3.14
N ALA A 715 -14.64 13.97 2.85
CA ALA A 715 -14.52 15.38 3.15
C ALA A 715 -15.56 16.21 2.38
N GLU A 716 -15.81 15.87 1.12
CA GLU A 716 -16.84 16.48 0.29
C GLU A 716 -18.25 16.20 0.84
N VAL A 717 -18.52 14.95 1.26
CA VAL A 717 -19.78 14.57 1.90
C VAL A 717 -19.97 15.34 3.21
N CYS A 718 -18.96 15.44 4.08
CA CYS A 718 -19.02 16.25 5.30
C CYS A 718 -19.27 17.73 4.99
N GLY A 719 -18.61 18.27 3.96
CA GLY A 719 -18.84 19.64 3.51
C GLY A 719 -20.27 19.90 3.08
N ASN A 720 -20.85 18.99 2.33
CA ASN A 720 -22.24 19.07 1.92
C ASN A 720 -23.20 19.04 3.12
N TYR A 721 -22.90 18.21 4.15
CA TYR A 721 -23.68 18.21 5.39
C TYR A 721 -23.53 19.50 6.18
N ILE A 722 -22.33 20.07 6.30
CA ILE A 722 -22.11 21.37 6.96
C ILE A 722 -22.91 22.47 6.26
N ILE A 723 -22.88 22.51 4.92
CA ILE A 723 -23.67 23.48 4.13
C ILE A 723 -25.16 23.26 4.37
N LYS A 724 -25.63 22.01 4.46
CA LYS A 724 -27.04 21.68 4.74
C LYS A 724 -27.44 22.14 6.12
N VAL A 725 -26.66 21.87 7.18
CA VAL A 725 -26.90 22.33 8.55
C VAL A 725 -26.97 23.85 8.62
N LYS A 726 -26.04 24.55 7.99
CA LYS A 726 -26.04 26.01 7.89
C LYS A 726 -27.31 26.55 7.27
N LYS A 727 -27.78 25.97 6.16
CA LYS A 727 -29.01 26.35 5.48
C LYS A 727 -30.25 26.07 6.34
N LEU A 728 -30.29 24.93 7.03
CA LEU A 728 -31.37 24.59 7.94
C LEU A 728 -31.48 25.56 9.13
N LEU A 729 -30.32 25.88 9.75
CA LEU A 729 -30.29 26.84 10.86
C LEU A 729 -30.79 28.20 10.43
N ARG A 730 -30.37 28.74 9.31
CA ARG A 730 -30.83 30.01 8.75
C ARG A 730 -32.32 30.00 8.50
N ASN A 731 -32.82 29.01 7.76
CA ASN A 731 -34.23 28.89 7.44
C ASN A 731 -35.11 28.79 8.70
N PHE A 732 -34.62 28.08 9.75
CA PHE A 732 -35.33 27.98 11.02
C PHE A 732 -35.43 29.33 11.73
N ILE A 733 -34.32 30.08 11.83
CA ILE A 733 -34.31 31.39 12.49
C ILE A 733 -35.20 32.38 11.73
N ASP A 734 -35.08 32.44 10.40
CA ASP A 734 -35.93 33.31 9.56
C ASP A 734 -37.43 32.99 9.77
N LYS A 735 -37.78 31.71 9.88
CA LYS A 735 -39.18 31.29 10.16
C LYS A 735 -39.67 31.68 11.55
N ILE A 736 -38.82 31.55 12.58
CA ILE A 736 -39.17 32.01 13.94
C ILE A 736 -39.32 33.52 13.97
N GLU A 737 -38.47 34.30 13.26
CA GLU A 737 -38.61 35.74 13.17
C GLU A 737 -39.91 36.16 12.43
N GLU A 738 -40.32 35.44 11.38
CA GLU A 738 -41.60 35.63 10.70
C GLU A 738 -42.80 35.39 11.64
N ILE A 739 -42.68 34.49 12.60
CA ILE A 739 -43.74 34.17 13.57
C ILE A 739 -43.84 35.26 14.65
N HIS A 740 -42.74 35.89 15.02
CA HIS A 740 -42.68 36.91 16.05
C HIS A 740 -42.95 38.35 15.54
N GLN A 741 -42.98 38.59 14.24
CA GLN A 741 -43.45 39.82 13.61
C GLN A 741 -44.96 39.76 13.40
#